data_d329c3fabea97524efa0ec8651bfe9bb
#
_entry.id   d329c3fabea97524efa0ec8651bfe9bb
#
_cell.length_a   1.000
_cell.length_b   1.000
_cell.length_c   1.000
_cell.angle_alpha   90.00
_cell.angle_beta   90.00
_cell.angle_gamma   90.00
#
_symmetry.space_group_name_H-M   'P 1'
#
loop_
_entity.id
_entity.type
_entity.pdbx_description
1 polymer ?
#
loop_
_entity_poly.entity_id
_entity_poly.type
_entity_poly.pdbx_seq_one_letter_code
_entity_poly.pdbx_strand_id
1 'polypeptide(L)'
;MSVKRAVIAIIVITLVVWNIVQWYGKDMKSYRKAVLSVLPADLLFVFTCIFYFPASIVVSNKDEFLIGFKTIAPMVIIASVIVFLILGMVGTVAYGYDVAHRVYIGLLWGVGVCFYVQGNFLNKDLPQLDGQIIDWSVYSIHIVFEIIIWCIIISCSVALSIKRIDLAKQVFSWISYSLVVMQLVSLIVLVMNSGNAVLNNVAMSKEDEFTLGSEDNIVVFVLDSLSPGEFSEALATETDLMWGSEDFTLYDNAVSGGAYTLIGMPTFLTGMEYDPTYIAHSAWLVEAWSDTTIYDDLNSLGYDVRVYTDGRYLTSVSSEDIANVVEINGEEYHIAGTKDFIKKLYQLSGYYCLPTLIKPNMWFYTDEITELIESDLSNTHMEDLTSEDVNVDVYTLNDDEFHEELDNSGLTIKYDKAYRVYHLMGPHAPYTLNSKGYSSDSGETDEITQTIGSLRIVEQYIRDMKEAGVYENSTIIITADHGRASEGYQQNHCVAIKERGTSHEYVVDSRPIHVKNVISYIMHVATNNGDSYGPSIEDVNNDSDKQRLHTSVVIENGQEQGVDRFIIPANASESEGIKQLNSDELNKFECNSGEEIEFTSAYGEIKGISNQIYYDVDDNAAYLSGEVFLNPTITDYSGGSVTLNISISNVLNEVQNMKVYASGYRIANISLNEDDIGTTISLVIPEKCIDKGDIHLRMVFKNAVTPRQIGAWSDDRAMSIAIDRMWFE
;
A
#
# COMPACT_ATOMS: atom_id res chain seq x y z
N MET A 1 42.35 -3.79 -1.19
CA MET A 1 41.49 -4.78 -1.84
C MET A 1 41.18 -5.85 -0.81
N SER A 2 39.92 -6.14 -0.48
CA SER A 2 39.59 -7.15 0.54
C SER A 2 40.04 -8.54 0.08
N VAL A 3 40.40 -9.41 1.01
CA VAL A 3 40.84 -10.80 0.71
C VAL A 3 39.79 -11.51 -0.18
N LYS A 4 38.51 -11.30 0.07
CA LYS A 4 37.40 -11.83 -0.77
C LYS A 4 37.54 -11.41 -2.23
N ARG A 5 37.79 -10.14 -2.52
CA ARG A 5 37.97 -9.62 -3.89
C ARG A 5 39.19 -10.21 -4.59
N ALA A 6 40.30 -10.39 -3.84
CA ALA A 6 41.50 -11.03 -4.37
C ALA A 6 41.25 -12.48 -4.75
N VAL A 7 40.54 -13.25 -3.92
CA VAL A 7 40.20 -14.65 -4.19
C VAL A 7 39.33 -14.77 -5.41
N ILE A 8 38.27 -13.94 -5.56
CA ILE A 8 37.40 -13.92 -6.74
C ILE A 8 38.20 -13.61 -8.01
N ALA A 9 39.05 -12.60 -7.97
CA ALA A 9 39.88 -12.24 -9.11
C ALA A 9 40.82 -13.41 -9.53
N ILE A 10 41.44 -14.09 -8.56
CA ILE A 10 42.29 -15.26 -8.82
C ILE A 10 41.49 -16.38 -9.48
N ILE A 11 40.28 -16.68 -8.99
CA ILE A 11 39.41 -17.71 -9.58
C ILE A 11 39.06 -17.35 -11.02
N VAL A 12 38.63 -16.13 -11.30
CA VAL A 12 38.27 -15.68 -12.64
C VAL A 12 39.49 -15.73 -13.58
N ILE A 13 40.64 -15.23 -13.15
CA ILE A 13 41.87 -15.29 -13.94
C ILE A 13 42.25 -16.76 -14.23
N THR A 14 42.17 -17.63 -13.23
CA THR A 14 42.46 -19.05 -13.40
C THR A 14 41.54 -19.71 -14.44
N LEU A 15 40.24 -19.42 -14.41
CA LEU A 15 39.26 -19.91 -15.39
C LEU A 15 39.57 -19.39 -16.78
N VAL A 16 39.89 -18.10 -16.93
CA VAL A 16 40.26 -17.52 -18.23
C VAL A 16 41.52 -18.18 -18.78
N VAL A 17 42.57 -18.30 -17.98
CA VAL A 17 43.84 -18.97 -18.38
C VAL A 17 43.59 -20.43 -18.77
N TRP A 18 42.82 -21.17 -17.96
CA TRP A 18 42.48 -22.56 -18.26
C TRP A 18 41.69 -22.67 -19.57
N ASN A 19 40.72 -21.80 -19.80
CA ASN A 19 39.95 -21.77 -21.05
C ASN A 19 40.87 -21.50 -22.24
N ILE A 20 41.78 -20.52 -22.15
CA ILE A 20 42.76 -20.23 -23.20
C ILE A 20 43.64 -21.44 -23.46
N VAL A 21 44.24 -22.04 -22.44
CA VAL A 21 45.13 -23.23 -22.58
C VAL A 21 44.39 -24.40 -23.18
N GLN A 22 43.17 -24.68 -22.76
CA GLN A 22 42.39 -25.83 -23.26
C GLN A 22 42.03 -25.68 -24.74
N TRP A 23 41.74 -24.46 -25.19
CA TRP A 23 41.31 -24.19 -26.57
C TRP A 23 42.42 -23.71 -27.49
N TYR A 24 43.61 -23.47 -26.94
CA TYR A 24 44.78 -23.10 -27.76
C TYR A 24 45.09 -24.14 -28.81
N GLY A 25 45.16 -23.73 -30.09
CA GLY A 25 45.45 -24.61 -31.21
C GLY A 25 44.29 -25.53 -31.65
N LYS A 26 43.10 -25.48 -31.00
CA LYS A 26 41.92 -26.20 -31.47
C LYS A 26 41.14 -25.42 -32.52
N ASP A 27 40.40 -26.11 -33.37
CA ASP A 27 39.60 -25.49 -34.40
C ASP A 27 38.37 -24.75 -33.82
N MET A 28 37.93 -23.68 -34.45
CA MET A 28 36.80 -22.88 -34.04
C MET A 28 35.48 -23.69 -34.04
N LYS A 29 35.35 -24.71 -34.86
CA LYS A 29 34.14 -25.56 -34.89
C LYS A 29 33.98 -26.37 -33.62
N SER A 30 35.09 -26.87 -33.05
CA SER A 30 35.07 -27.60 -31.79
C SER A 30 34.73 -26.66 -30.60
N TYR A 31 35.25 -25.45 -30.55
CA TYR A 31 34.89 -24.46 -29.58
C TYR A 31 33.40 -24.08 -29.66
N ARG A 32 32.89 -23.80 -30.87
CA ARG A 32 31.47 -23.51 -31.08
C ARG A 32 30.57 -24.67 -30.64
N LYS A 33 30.95 -25.91 -30.85
CA LYS A 33 30.19 -27.07 -30.35
C LYS A 33 30.14 -27.09 -28.81
N ALA A 34 31.24 -26.78 -28.14
CA ALA A 34 31.29 -26.68 -26.68
C ALA A 34 30.33 -25.60 -26.19
N VAL A 35 30.40 -24.38 -26.71
CA VAL A 35 29.52 -23.29 -26.35
C VAL A 35 28.05 -23.63 -26.57
N LEU A 36 27.69 -24.14 -27.75
CA LEU A 36 26.31 -24.51 -28.09
C LEU A 36 25.76 -25.64 -27.21
N SER A 37 26.63 -26.50 -26.66
CA SER A 37 26.19 -27.60 -25.80
C SER A 37 25.81 -27.18 -24.39
N VAL A 38 26.36 -26.07 -23.89
CA VAL A 38 26.06 -25.55 -22.55
C VAL A 38 25.02 -24.44 -22.60
N LEU A 39 24.88 -23.78 -23.75
CA LEU A 39 24.03 -22.59 -23.93
C LEU A 39 22.59 -22.72 -23.38
N PRO A 40 21.83 -23.83 -23.61
CA PRO A 40 20.45 -23.90 -23.09
C PRO A 40 20.38 -23.91 -21.56
N ALA A 41 21.32 -24.55 -20.87
CA ALA A 41 21.37 -24.62 -19.44
C ALA A 41 21.79 -23.26 -18.84
N ASP A 42 22.85 -22.67 -19.41
CA ASP A 42 23.33 -21.36 -19.00
C ASP A 42 22.27 -20.28 -19.21
N LEU A 43 21.60 -20.30 -20.37
CA LEU A 43 20.56 -19.33 -20.70
C LEU A 43 19.37 -19.43 -19.74
N LEU A 44 18.86 -20.64 -19.49
CA LEU A 44 17.74 -20.81 -18.56
C LEU A 44 18.11 -20.33 -17.15
N PHE A 45 19.25 -20.77 -16.63
CA PHE A 45 19.69 -20.39 -15.29
C PHE A 45 19.85 -18.88 -15.16
N VAL A 46 20.61 -18.25 -16.06
CA VAL A 46 20.92 -16.84 -15.99
C VAL A 46 19.67 -15.99 -16.22
N PHE A 47 18.88 -16.34 -17.23
CA PHE A 47 17.67 -15.58 -17.52
C PHE A 47 16.68 -15.64 -16.37
N THR A 48 16.43 -16.82 -15.79
CA THR A 48 15.46 -16.97 -14.70
C THR A 48 15.95 -16.31 -13.43
N CYS A 49 17.19 -16.61 -12.97
CA CYS A 49 17.64 -16.23 -11.63
C CYS A 49 18.26 -14.85 -11.57
N ILE A 50 18.97 -14.43 -12.62
CA ILE A 50 19.80 -13.23 -12.59
C ILE A 50 19.10 -12.06 -13.28
N PHE A 51 18.22 -12.34 -14.26
CA PHE A 51 17.52 -11.31 -15.00
C PHE A 51 16.03 -11.21 -14.61
N TYR A 52 15.27 -12.30 -14.82
CA TYR A 52 13.80 -12.26 -14.73
C TYR A 52 13.29 -11.99 -13.32
N PHE A 53 13.69 -12.75 -12.31
CA PHE A 53 13.18 -12.55 -10.96
C PHE A 53 13.49 -11.16 -10.38
N PRO A 54 14.74 -10.66 -10.40
CA PRO A 54 15.00 -9.30 -9.92
C PRO A 54 14.22 -8.24 -10.70
N ALA A 55 14.10 -8.39 -12.01
CA ALA A 55 13.36 -7.45 -12.85
C ALA A 55 11.86 -7.48 -12.56
N SER A 56 11.26 -8.67 -12.47
CA SER A 56 9.83 -8.84 -12.22
C SER A 56 9.43 -8.31 -10.83
N ILE A 57 10.25 -8.53 -9.80
CA ILE A 57 9.99 -8.04 -8.45
C ILE A 57 9.87 -6.52 -8.44
N VAL A 58 10.84 -5.80 -9.01
CA VAL A 58 10.79 -4.33 -9.03
C VAL A 58 9.61 -3.81 -9.86
N VAL A 59 9.32 -4.44 -11.01
CA VAL A 59 8.22 -3.99 -11.87
C VAL A 59 6.85 -4.27 -11.26
N SER A 60 6.70 -5.38 -10.52
CA SER A 60 5.45 -5.71 -9.83
C SER A 60 5.17 -4.81 -8.62
N ASN A 61 6.22 -4.32 -7.96
CA ASN A 61 6.13 -3.49 -6.75
C ASN A 61 6.69 -2.08 -7.02
N LYS A 62 6.37 -1.53 -8.19
CA LYS A 62 6.90 -0.21 -8.61
C LYS A 62 6.51 0.92 -7.69
N ASP A 63 5.32 0.83 -7.08
CA ASP A 63 4.76 1.86 -6.21
C ASP A 63 5.49 1.89 -4.84
N GLU A 64 6.07 0.76 -4.42
CA GLU A 64 6.96 0.70 -3.25
C GLU A 64 8.40 1.10 -3.58
N PHE A 65 8.91 0.61 -4.72
CA PHE A 65 10.29 0.92 -5.12
C PHE A 65 10.45 2.32 -5.71
N LEU A 66 9.37 2.98 -6.13
CA LEU A 66 9.36 4.31 -6.77
C LEU A 66 10.29 4.42 -8.00
N ILE A 67 10.87 3.31 -8.44
CA ILE A 67 11.75 3.21 -9.60
C ILE A 67 11.20 2.22 -10.62
N GLY A 68 11.35 2.55 -11.89
CA GLY A 68 10.89 1.70 -12.99
C GLY A 68 11.95 0.72 -13.50
N PHE A 69 11.51 -0.18 -14.40
CA PHE A 69 12.40 -1.13 -15.07
C PHE A 69 13.62 -0.47 -15.74
N LYS A 70 13.46 0.75 -16.29
CA LYS A 70 14.56 1.47 -16.97
C LYS A 70 15.75 1.72 -16.05
N THR A 71 15.49 2.03 -14.78
CA THR A 71 16.53 2.34 -13.78
C THR A 71 17.36 1.09 -13.44
N ILE A 72 16.70 -0.06 -13.27
CA ILE A 72 17.39 -1.30 -12.88
C ILE A 72 17.92 -2.11 -14.06
N ALA A 73 17.35 -1.94 -15.26
CA ALA A 73 17.69 -2.75 -16.44
C ALA A 73 19.20 -2.82 -16.73
N PRO A 74 19.95 -1.70 -16.73
CA PRO A 74 21.40 -1.75 -16.95
C PRO A 74 22.12 -2.65 -15.93
N MET A 75 21.71 -2.61 -14.66
CA MET A 75 22.33 -3.36 -13.58
C MET A 75 22.10 -4.85 -13.72
N VAL A 76 20.84 -5.27 -13.92
CA VAL A 76 20.49 -6.69 -14.06
C VAL A 76 21.00 -7.27 -15.37
N ILE A 77 21.08 -6.49 -16.47
CA ILE A 77 21.68 -6.91 -17.73
C ILE A 77 23.18 -7.14 -17.57
N ILE A 78 23.89 -6.18 -16.96
CA ILE A 78 25.35 -6.32 -16.74
C ILE A 78 25.64 -7.53 -15.86
N ALA A 79 24.90 -7.70 -14.75
CA ALA A 79 25.03 -8.86 -13.88
C ALA A 79 24.78 -10.17 -14.64
N SER A 80 23.73 -10.21 -15.46
CA SER A 80 23.38 -11.38 -16.28
C SER A 80 24.48 -11.72 -17.29
N VAL A 81 25.02 -10.72 -17.99
CA VAL A 81 26.11 -10.92 -18.95
C VAL A 81 27.37 -11.46 -18.23
N ILE A 82 27.74 -10.89 -17.10
CA ILE A 82 28.91 -11.35 -16.34
C ILE A 82 28.73 -12.80 -15.89
N VAL A 83 27.58 -13.14 -15.29
CA VAL A 83 27.32 -14.51 -14.82
C VAL A 83 27.26 -15.49 -15.99
N PHE A 84 26.60 -15.11 -17.10
CA PHE A 84 26.54 -15.93 -18.32
C PHE A 84 27.93 -16.24 -18.89
N LEU A 85 28.81 -15.25 -18.95
CA LEU A 85 30.18 -15.46 -19.42
C LEU A 85 30.99 -16.37 -18.47
N ILE A 86 30.83 -16.20 -17.15
CA ILE A 86 31.52 -17.06 -16.18
C ILE A 86 31.03 -18.50 -16.28
N LEU A 87 29.72 -18.74 -16.30
CA LEU A 87 29.14 -20.08 -16.42
C LEU A 87 29.50 -20.72 -17.77
N GLY A 88 29.41 -19.96 -18.87
CA GLY A 88 29.85 -20.41 -20.18
C GLY A 88 31.32 -20.82 -20.21
N MET A 89 32.21 -20.05 -19.54
CA MET A 89 33.62 -20.46 -19.40
C MET A 89 33.79 -21.76 -18.61
N VAL A 90 33.08 -21.91 -17.48
CA VAL A 90 33.10 -23.16 -16.71
C VAL A 90 32.60 -24.33 -17.55
N GLY A 91 31.49 -24.13 -18.28
CA GLY A 91 30.91 -25.15 -19.15
C GLY A 91 31.83 -25.56 -20.30
N THR A 92 32.53 -24.61 -20.93
CA THR A 92 33.50 -24.89 -22.00
C THR A 92 34.75 -25.59 -21.49
N VAL A 93 35.19 -25.29 -20.27
CA VAL A 93 36.24 -26.06 -19.59
C VAL A 93 35.76 -27.47 -19.28
N ALA A 94 34.56 -27.61 -18.71
CA ALA A 94 33.97 -28.91 -18.41
C ALA A 94 33.81 -29.79 -19.69
N TYR A 95 33.56 -29.18 -20.84
CA TYR A 95 33.43 -29.89 -22.13
C TYR A 95 34.66 -30.74 -22.52
N GLY A 96 35.83 -30.40 -21.99
CA GLY A 96 37.04 -31.19 -22.15
C GLY A 96 37.00 -32.55 -21.42
N TYR A 97 36.04 -32.75 -20.51
CA TYR A 97 35.91 -33.94 -19.68
C TYR A 97 34.46 -34.46 -19.76
N ASP A 98 34.26 -35.55 -20.49
CA ASP A 98 32.89 -36.01 -20.84
C ASP A 98 31.93 -36.12 -19.64
N VAL A 99 32.37 -36.76 -18.55
CA VAL A 99 31.52 -36.90 -17.34
C VAL A 99 31.26 -35.55 -16.69
N ALA A 100 32.29 -34.71 -16.54
CA ALA A 100 32.14 -33.39 -15.95
C ALA A 100 31.17 -32.51 -16.77
N HIS A 101 31.27 -32.56 -18.07
CA HIS A 101 30.37 -31.84 -18.97
C HIS A 101 28.92 -32.28 -18.81
N ARG A 102 28.65 -33.58 -18.79
CA ARG A 102 27.30 -34.13 -18.61
C ARG A 102 26.73 -33.77 -17.26
N VAL A 103 27.51 -33.87 -16.19
CA VAL A 103 27.09 -33.46 -14.85
C VAL A 103 26.80 -31.96 -14.80
N TYR A 104 27.71 -31.15 -15.38
CA TYR A 104 27.56 -29.68 -15.37
C TYR A 104 26.26 -29.22 -16.02
N ILE A 105 25.99 -29.66 -17.27
CA ILE A 105 24.76 -29.23 -17.96
C ILE A 105 23.50 -29.77 -17.30
N GLY A 106 23.52 -31.00 -16.77
CA GLY A 106 22.38 -31.58 -16.06
C GLY A 106 22.10 -30.85 -14.72
N LEU A 107 23.15 -30.55 -13.99
CA LEU A 107 23.06 -29.82 -12.71
C LEU A 107 22.56 -28.39 -12.94
N LEU A 108 23.23 -27.63 -13.81
CA LEU A 108 22.90 -26.22 -14.05
C LEU A 108 21.47 -26.07 -14.62
N TRP A 109 21.09 -26.92 -15.55
CA TRP A 109 19.74 -26.95 -16.10
C TRP A 109 18.70 -27.33 -15.03
N GLY A 110 18.99 -28.38 -14.25
CA GLY A 110 18.10 -28.81 -13.16
C GLY A 110 17.88 -27.74 -12.11
N VAL A 111 18.93 -27.03 -11.70
CA VAL A 111 18.84 -25.90 -10.78
C VAL A 111 18.04 -24.76 -11.40
N GLY A 112 18.26 -24.41 -12.68
CA GLY A 112 17.47 -23.38 -13.37
C GLY A 112 15.97 -23.69 -13.41
N VAL A 113 15.61 -24.97 -13.64
CA VAL A 113 14.21 -25.42 -13.57
C VAL A 113 13.68 -25.35 -12.13
N CYS A 114 14.49 -25.74 -11.15
CA CYS A 114 14.10 -25.64 -9.74
C CYS A 114 13.77 -24.20 -9.34
N PHE A 115 14.57 -23.22 -9.73
CA PHE A 115 14.29 -21.81 -9.48
C PHE A 115 12.98 -21.37 -10.12
N TYR A 116 12.74 -21.76 -11.38
CA TYR A 116 11.49 -21.47 -12.06
C TYR A 116 10.29 -22.07 -11.32
N VAL A 117 10.38 -23.34 -10.92
CA VAL A 117 9.30 -24.04 -10.20
C VAL A 117 9.09 -23.46 -8.81
N GLN A 118 10.18 -23.14 -8.09
CA GLN A 118 10.09 -22.53 -6.76
C GLN A 118 9.37 -21.20 -6.81
N GLY A 119 9.83 -20.27 -7.65
CA GLY A 119 9.30 -18.92 -7.69
C GLY A 119 7.86 -18.81 -8.20
N ASN A 120 7.40 -19.78 -9.04
CA ASN A 120 6.07 -19.71 -9.64
C ASN A 120 5.04 -20.65 -9.02
N PHE A 121 5.46 -21.74 -8.32
CA PHE A 121 4.53 -22.78 -7.89
C PHE A 121 4.69 -23.27 -6.45
N LEU A 122 5.85 -23.08 -5.84
CA LEU A 122 6.13 -23.64 -4.52
C LEU A 122 6.09 -22.60 -3.37
N ASN A 123 6.10 -21.32 -3.69
CA ASN A 123 5.98 -20.27 -2.69
C ASN A 123 4.51 -20.10 -2.31
N LYS A 124 4.07 -20.88 -1.34
CA LYS A 124 2.73 -20.76 -0.73
C LYS A 124 2.88 -20.27 0.68
N ASP A 125 1.97 -19.40 1.09
CA ASP A 125 1.85 -18.91 2.47
C ASP A 125 3.16 -18.34 3.03
N LEU A 126 3.99 -17.72 2.17
CA LEU A 126 5.17 -17.01 2.64
C LEU A 126 4.74 -15.71 3.29
N PRO A 127 5.25 -15.42 4.50
CA PRO A 127 4.99 -14.16 5.15
C PRO A 127 5.61 -12.99 4.37
N GLN A 128 5.05 -11.82 4.54
CA GLN A 128 5.59 -10.59 4.01
C GLN A 128 6.94 -10.26 4.69
N LEU A 129 7.74 -9.45 4.01
CA LEU A 129 9.02 -8.96 4.56
C LEU A 129 8.81 -7.60 5.22
N ASP A 130 7.86 -7.53 6.15
CA ASP A 130 7.42 -6.33 6.87
C ASP A 130 8.21 -6.05 8.17
N GLY A 131 9.32 -6.74 8.35
CA GLY A 131 10.15 -6.58 9.54
C GLY A 131 9.83 -7.53 10.68
N GLN A 132 8.71 -8.24 10.63
CA GLN A 132 8.33 -9.20 11.68
C GLN A 132 9.24 -10.44 11.69
N ILE A 133 9.45 -10.98 12.88
CA ILE A 133 10.21 -12.22 13.04
C ILE A 133 9.36 -13.41 12.61
N ILE A 134 9.83 -14.11 11.57
CA ILE A 134 9.12 -15.25 11.01
C ILE A 134 9.46 -16.52 11.81
N ASP A 135 8.43 -17.22 12.31
CA ASP A 135 8.59 -18.58 12.85
C ASP A 135 8.70 -19.62 11.73
N TRP A 136 9.93 -19.89 11.30
CA TRP A 136 10.22 -20.87 10.25
C TRP A 136 9.83 -22.31 10.61
N SER A 137 9.54 -22.62 11.87
CA SER A 137 9.20 -23.98 12.31
C SER A 137 7.86 -24.44 11.75
N VAL A 138 6.91 -23.52 11.50
CA VAL A 138 5.59 -23.80 10.91
C VAL A 138 5.71 -24.33 9.47
N TYR A 139 6.79 -24.01 8.77
CA TYR A 139 7.03 -24.44 7.38
C TYR A 139 7.75 -25.80 7.26
N SER A 140 7.97 -26.53 8.37
CA SER A 140 8.78 -27.75 8.37
C SER A 140 8.33 -28.82 7.36
N ILE A 141 7.03 -29.04 7.20
CA ILE A 141 6.48 -30.01 6.24
C ILE A 141 6.70 -29.51 4.80
N HIS A 142 6.49 -28.22 4.58
CA HIS A 142 6.68 -27.56 3.28
C HIS A 142 8.14 -27.65 2.83
N ILE A 143 9.08 -27.38 3.74
CA ILE A 143 10.52 -27.53 3.49
C ILE A 143 10.88 -28.93 2.98
N VAL A 144 10.34 -29.97 3.62
CA VAL A 144 10.60 -31.35 3.20
C VAL A 144 10.06 -31.61 1.79
N PHE A 145 8.85 -31.13 1.50
CA PHE A 145 8.23 -31.27 0.19
C PHE A 145 9.04 -30.58 -0.92
N GLU A 146 9.48 -29.34 -0.68
CA GLU A 146 10.32 -28.58 -1.61
C GLU A 146 11.65 -29.31 -1.89
N ILE A 147 12.33 -29.76 -0.82
CA ILE A 147 13.62 -30.48 -0.97
C ILE A 147 13.44 -31.76 -1.81
N ILE A 148 12.36 -32.51 -1.62
CA ILE A 148 12.07 -33.69 -2.41
C ILE A 148 11.91 -33.30 -3.89
N ILE A 149 11.16 -32.27 -4.22
CA ILE A 149 10.98 -31.80 -5.61
C ILE A 149 12.32 -31.38 -6.21
N TRP A 150 13.10 -30.57 -5.48
CA TRP A 150 14.42 -30.15 -5.94
C TRP A 150 15.34 -31.33 -6.20
N CYS A 151 15.39 -32.31 -5.29
CA CYS A 151 16.18 -33.52 -5.46
C CYS A 151 15.73 -34.35 -6.67
N ILE A 152 14.42 -34.50 -6.90
CA ILE A 152 13.89 -35.21 -8.05
C ILE A 152 14.29 -34.51 -9.35
N ILE A 153 14.06 -33.20 -9.48
CA ILE A 153 14.35 -32.45 -10.70
C ILE A 153 15.86 -32.51 -11.02
N ILE A 154 16.71 -32.20 -10.03
CA ILE A 154 18.17 -32.23 -10.22
C ILE A 154 18.68 -33.64 -10.52
N SER A 155 18.24 -34.66 -9.79
CA SER A 155 18.67 -36.04 -10.01
C SER A 155 18.24 -36.59 -11.38
N CYS A 156 16.99 -36.29 -11.78
CA CYS A 156 16.48 -36.69 -13.09
C CYS A 156 17.24 -36.02 -14.25
N SER A 157 17.51 -34.71 -14.13
CA SER A 157 18.23 -33.95 -15.16
C SER A 157 19.68 -34.44 -15.30
N VAL A 158 20.38 -34.65 -14.18
CA VAL A 158 21.75 -35.21 -14.18
C VAL A 158 21.76 -36.65 -14.71
N ALA A 159 20.83 -37.50 -14.28
CA ALA A 159 20.74 -38.88 -14.77
C ALA A 159 20.45 -38.92 -16.26
N LEU A 160 19.55 -38.08 -16.76
CA LEU A 160 19.25 -37.98 -18.20
C LEU A 160 20.48 -37.53 -18.98
N SER A 161 21.18 -36.53 -18.50
CA SER A 161 22.39 -36.00 -19.13
C SER A 161 23.53 -37.03 -19.17
N ILE A 162 23.71 -37.81 -18.11
CA ILE A 162 24.72 -38.86 -18.05
C ILE A 162 24.36 -40.03 -19.00
N LYS A 163 23.10 -40.52 -18.94
CA LYS A 163 22.70 -41.74 -19.65
C LYS A 163 22.31 -41.52 -21.12
N ARG A 164 21.76 -40.36 -21.47
CA ARG A 164 21.15 -40.04 -22.76
C ARG A 164 21.44 -38.59 -23.19
N ILE A 165 22.74 -38.25 -23.35
CA ILE A 165 23.20 -36.87 -23.60
C ILE A 165 22.51 -36.18 -24.79
N ASP A 166 22.27 -36.91 -25.88
CA ASP A 166 21.65 -36.32 -27.08
C ASP A 166 20.17 -35.99 -26.83
N LEU A 167 19.44 -36.89 -26.12
CA LEU A 167 18.07 -36.61 -25.69
C LEU A 167 18.04 -35.47 -24.68
N ALA A 168 18.95 -35.44 -23.71
CA ALA A 168 19.08 -34.37 -22.74
C ALA A 168 19.26 -33.03 -23.43
N LYS A 169 20.17 -32.90 -24.38
CA LYS A 169 20.39 -31.66 -25.15
C LYS A 169 19.12 -31.20 -25.88
N GLN A 170 18.37 -32.11 -26.49
CA GLN A 170 17.12 -31.76 -27.15
C GLN A 170 16.07 -31.26 -26.15
N VAL A 171 15.81 -32.03 -25.10
CA VAL A 171 14.81 -31.68 -24.06
C VAL A 171 15.19 -30.37 -23.37
N PHE A 172 16.46 -30.22 -22.94
CA PHE A 172 16.94 -29.01 -22.28
C PHE A 172 16.82 -27.78 -23.18
N SER A 173 17.15 -27.93 -24.49
CA SER A 173 17.01 -26.82 -25.45
C SER A 173 15.55 -26.37 -25.59
N TRP A 174 14.64 -27.33 -25.85
CA TRP A 174 13.23 -27.00 -26.05
C TRP A 174 12.62 -26.36 -24.81
N ILE A 175 12.82 -26.96 -23.64
CA ILE A 175 12.26 -26.41 -22.38
C ILE A 175 12.89 -25.06 -22.04
N SER A 176 14.23 -24.93 -22.14
CA SER A 176 14.90 -23.66 -21.84
C SER A 176 14.40 -22.51 -22.72
N TYR A 177 14.35 -22.72 -24.03
CA TYR A 177 13.89 -21.66 -24.93
C TYR A 177 12.42 -21.34 -24.73
N SER A 178 11.57 -22.34 -24.49
CA SER A 178 10.14 -22.09 -24.19
C SER A 178 9.93 -21.31 -22.90
N LEU A 179 10.63 -21.68 -21.82
CA LEU A 179 10.53 -21.00 -20.53
C LEU A 179 11.07 -19.56 -20.61
N VAL A 180 12.21 -19.37 -21.27
CA VAL A 180 12.80 -18.03 -21.46
C VAL A 180 11.88 -17.12 -22.28
N VAL A 181 11.28 -17.64 -23.37
CA VAL A 181 10.32 -16.86 -24.17
C VAL A 181 9.08 -16.52 -23.35
N MET A 182 8.55 -17.48 -22.59
CA MET A 182 7.38 -17.25 -21.74
C MET A 182 7.65 -16.19 -20.65
N GLN A 183 8.78 -16.28 -19.95
CA GLN A 183 9.19 -15.30 -18.96
C GLN A 183 9.44 -13.92 -19.59
N LEU A 184 10.05 -13.88 -20.79
CA LEU A 184 10.26 -12.61 -21.51
C LEU A 184 8.93 -11.96 -21.88
N VAL A 185 7.97 -12.72 -22.40
CA VAL A 185 6.63 -12.21 -22.72
C VAL A 185 5.93 -11.74 -21.46
N SER A 186 5.99 -12.51 -20.37
CA SER A 186 5.44 -12.13 -19.06
C SER A 186 6.03 -10.80 -18.57
N LEU A 187 7.36 -10.66 -18.63
CA LEU A 187 8.01 -9.41 -18.20
C LEU A 187 7.63 -8.23 -19.11
N ILE A 188 7.53 -8.43 -20.43
CA ILE A 188 7.09 -7.37 -21.35
C ILE A 188 5.66 -6.93 -21.00
N VAL A 189 4.74 -7.86 -20.80
CA VAL A 189 3.35 -7.56 -20.42
C VAL A 189 3.33 -6.82 -19.08
N LEU A 190 4.12 -7.28 -18.11
CA LEU A 190 4.23 -6.65 -16.80
C LEU A 190 4.74 -5.21 -16.92
N VAL A 191 5.80 -4.97 -17.67
CA VAL A 191 6.34 -3.61 -17.93
C VAL A 191 5.34 -2.73 -18.68
N MET A 192 4.59 -3.29 -19.64
CA MET A 192 3.57 -2.52 -20.38
C MET A 192 2.38 -2.14 -19.51
N ASN A 193 1.99 -3.00 -18.59
CA ASN A 193 0.86 -2.79 -17.70
C ASN A 193 1.23 -1.97 -16.45
N SER A 194 2.51 -1.94 -16.08
CA SER A 194 2.95 -1.21 -14.89
C SER A 194 2.77 0.31 -14.99
N GLY A 195 2.56 0.87 -16.19
CA GLY A 195 2.49 2.33 -16.38
C GLY A 195 3.81 3.04 -16.05
N ASN A 196 3.78 4.35 -15.99
CA ASN A 196 4.90 5.12 -15.42
C ASN A 196 4.83 5.00 -13.89
N ALA A 197 5.98 4.96 -13.23
CA ALA A 197 6.02 5.20 -11.80
C ALA A 197 5.36 6.56 -11.52
N VAL A 198 4.57 6.65 -10.46
CA VAL A 198 4.06 7.96 -10.03
C VAL A 198 5.27 8.76 -9.63
N LEU A 199 5.52 9.84 -10.35
CA LEU A 199 6.52 10.79 -9.93
C LEU A 199 5.95 11.44 -8.68
N ASN A 200 6.57 11.21 -7.54
CA ASN A 200 6.28 11.99 -6.36
C ASN A 200 6.78 13.42 -6.65
N ASN A 201 5.86 14.37 -6.69
CA ASN A 201 6.16 15.75 -7.02
C ASN A 201 6.33 16.62 -5.77
N VAL A 202 6.28 16.02 -4.58
CA VAL A 202 6.32 16.74 -3.31
C VAL A 202 7.15 16.00 -2.26
N ALA A 203 7.84 16.77 -1.42
CA ALA A 203 8.44 16.33 -0.16
C ALA A 203 7.90 17.19 0.97
N MET A 204 8.07 16.73 2.20
CA MET A 204 7.68 17.50 3.39
C MET A 204 8.94 18.03 4.06
N SER A 205 9.01 19.35 4.30
CA SER A 205 10.12 19.93 5.04
C SER A 205 9.87 19.86 6.56
N LYS A 206 10.97 19.88 7.33
CA LYS A 206 10.94 20.01 8.79
C LYS A 206 10.67 21.45 9.26
N GLU A 207 10.35 22.38 8.33
CA GLU A 207 10.12 23.76 8.70
C GLU A 207 8.99 23.87 9.75
N ASP A 208 9.27 24.59 10.83
CA ASP A 208 8.34 24.82 11.95
C ASP A 208 7.75 23.54 12.60
N GLU A 209 8.52 22.44 12.58
CA GLU A 209 8.09 21.12 13.08
C GLU A 209 7.57 21.19 14.52
N PHE A 210 8.23 21.92 15.38
CA PHE A 210 7.85 22.07 16.78
C PHE A 210 7.26 23.45 17.09
N THR A 211 6.44 23.99 16.19
CA THR A 211 5.77 25.27 16.39
C THR A 211 4.27 25.09 16.52
N LEU A 212 3.67 25.83 17.44
CA LEU A 212 2.23 25.79 17.74
C LEU A 212 1.58 27.17 17.72
N GLY A 213 0.27 27.18 17.88
CA GLY A 213 -0.56 28.35 18.02
C GLY A 213 -0.78 28.73 19.50
N SER A 214 -1.01 30.01 19.73
CA SER A 214 -1.30 30.54 21.07
C SER A 214 -2.76 30.37 21.50
N GLU A 215 -3.70 30.28 20.55
CA GLU A 215 -5.13 30.29 20.81
C GLU A 215 -5.79 28.93 20.62
N ASP A 216 -5.42 28.20 19.56
CA ASP A 216 -6.05 26.94 19.18
C ASP A 216 -5.07 26.01 18.46
N ASN A 217 -5.01 24.77 18.92
CA ASN A 217 -4.18 23.75 18.29
C ASN A 217 -4.97 22.47 18.06
N ILE A 218 -4.77 21.86 16.90
CA ILE A 218 -5.18 20.49 16.61
C ILE A 218 -3.90 19.72 16.25
N VAL A 219 -3.49 18.83 17.16
CA VAL A 219 -2.25 18.06 17.03
C VAL A 219 -2.60 16.60 16.89
N VAL A 220 -2.16 15.98 15.81
CA VAL A 220 -2.43 14.59 15.50
C VAL A 220 -1.12 13.83 15.42
N PHE A 221 -0.98 12.79 16.22
CA PHE A 221 0.08 11.79 16.13
C PHE A 221 -0.48 10.55 15.44
N VAL A 222 0.05 10.20 14.29
CA VAL A 222 -0.22 8.93 13.61
C VAL A 222 0.95 8.01 13.90
N LEU A 223 0.76 7.05 14.81
CA LEU A 223 1.75 6.05 15.17
C LEU A 223 1.47 4.79 14.36
N ASP A 224 2.33 4.51 13.38
CA ASP A 224 2.12 3.42 12.42
C ASP A 224 1.85 2.08 13.11
N SER A 225 0.82 1.37 12.68
CA SER A 225 0.39 0.06 13.18
C SER A 225 -0.16 0.04 14.62
N LEU A 226 -0.36 1.15 15.29
CA LEU A 226 -0.81 1.14 16.69
C LEU A 226 -2.25 0.66 16.81
N SER A 227 -2.45 -0.44 17.55
CA SER A 227 -3.78 -0.95 17.93
C SER A 227 -4.22 -0.51 19.33
N PRO A 228 -5.54 -0.51 19.64
CA PRO A 228 -6.02 -0.23 21.01
C PRO A 228 -5.52 -1.25 22.04
N GLY A 229 -5.28 -2.50 21.60
CA GLY A 229 -4.73 -3.54 22.45
C GLY A 229 -3.31 -3.22 22.93
N GLU A 230 -2.43 -2.84 22.01
CA GLU A 230 -1.05 -2.45 22.30
C GLU A 230 -0.97 -1.17 23.13
N PHE A 231 -1.81 -0.18 22.81
CA PHE A 231 -1.92 1.04 23.62
C PHE A 231 -2.26 0.70 25.07
N SER A 232 -3.27 -0.15 25.29
CA SER A 232 -3.71 -0.57 26.63
C SER A 232 -2.66 -1.42 27.33
N GLU A 233 -1.95 -2.28 26.62
CA GLU A 233 -0.86 -3.11 27.14
C GLU A 233 0.33 -2.27 27.58
N ALA A 234 0.69 -1.25 26.80
CA ALA A 234 1.75 -0.30 27.15
C ALA A 234 1.43 0.44 28.46
N LEU A 235 0.19 0.96 28.60
CA LEU A 235 -0.24 1.60 29.83
C LEU A 235 -0.27 0.66 31.05
N ALA A 236 -0.58 -0.60 30.84
CA ALA A 236 -0.58 -1.61 31.90
C ALA A 236 0.85 -2.04 32.29
N THR A 237 1.79 -2.01 31.35
CA THR A 237 3.18 -2.41 31.55
C THR A 237 3.99 -1.29 32.21
N GLU A 238 3.83 -0.04 31.76
CA GLU A 238 4.50 1.13 32.28
C GLU A 238 3.47 2.06 32.94
N THR A 239 3.28 1.85 34.23
CA THR A 239 2.25 2.56 35.02
C THR A 239 2.56 4.03 35.27
N ASP A 240 3.76 4.50 34.93
CA ASP A 240 4.16 5.91 34.99
C ASP A 240 3.94 6.67 33.67
N LEU A 241 3.48 6.00 32.61
CA LEU A 241 2.96 6.71 31.45
C LEU A 241 1.76 7.56 31.83
N MET A 242 1.82 8.85 31.50
CA MET A 242 0.86 9.87 31.95
C MET A 242 -0.59 9.67 31.50
N TRP A 243 -0.79 8.86 30.49
CA TRP A 243 -2.09 8.61 29.86
C TRP A 243 -3.07 7.81 30.73
N GLY A 244 -2.56 7.13 31.74
CA GLY A 244 -3.37 6.19 32.53
C GLY A 244 -4.54 6.82 33.27
N SER A 245 -4.60 8.14 33.38
CA SER A 245 -5.58 8.80 34.23
C SER A 245 -6.02 10.19 33.81
N GLU A 246 -5.49 10.78 32.74
CA GLU A 246 -5.73 12.20 32.46
C GLU A 246 -6.25 12.46 31.05
N ASP A 247 -7.38 13.15 30.94
CA ASP A 247 -7.89 13.90 29.79
C ASP A 247 -8.11 13.18 28.45
N PHE A 248 -7.79 11.88 28.34
CA PHE A 248 -7.97 11.12 27.10
C PHE A 248 -9.14 10.15 27.13
N THR A 249 -9.88 10.10 26.02
CA THR A 249 -10.84 9.04 25.72
C THR A 249 -10.25 8.13 24.65
N LEU A 250 -10.07 6.83 24.98
CA LEU A 250 -9.69 5.80 24.02
C LEU A 250 -10.94 5.23 23.35
N TYR A 251 -11.00 5.30 22.04
CA TYR A 251 -12.00 4.61 21.21
C TYR A 251 -11.41 3.27 20.74
N ASP A 252 -11.72 2.21 21.46
CA ASP A 252 -11.10 0.88 21.25
C ASP A 252 -11.73 0.08 20.11
N ASN A 253 -12.78 0.60 19.49
CA ASN A 253 -13.53 -0.06 18.41
C ASN A 253 -13.53 0.80 17.13
N ALA A 254 -12.36 1.31 16.75
CA ALA A 254 -12.17 2.10 15.56
C ALA A 254 -11.73 1.23 14.37
N VAL A 255 -12.20 1.54 13.15
CA VAL A 255 -11.81 0.89 11.92
C VAL A 255 -11.05 1.85 11.02
N SER A 256 -9.84 1.47 10.60
CA SER A 256 -9.02 2.20 9.65
C SER A 256 -9.52 2.05 8.21
N GLY A 257 -9.09 2.92 7.30
CA GLY A 257 -9.44 2.87 5.88
C GLY A 257 -8.78 1.74 5.12
N GLY A 258 -7.63 1.25 5.59
CA GLY A 258 -6.88 0.19 4.93
C GLY A 258 -5.83 -0.46 5.80
N ALA A 259 -5.37 -1.64 5.40
CA ALA A 259 -4.41 -2.47 6.12
C ALA A 259 -2.94 -2.08 5.90
N TYR A 260 -2.69 -1.10 5.04
CA TYR A 260 -1.33 -0.67 4.68
C TYR A 260 -1.22 0.84 4.74
N THR A 261 -0.06 1.34 5.11
CA THR A 261 0.25 2.77 5.17
C THR A 261 -0.03 3.49 3.84
N LEU A 262 0.26 2.85 2.70
CA LEU A 262 -0.06 3.38 1.36
C LEU A 262 -1.55 3.62 1.11
N ILE A 263 -2.44 2.99 1.88
CA ILE A 263 -3.90 3.20 1.81
C ILE A 263 -4.37 3.98 3.04
N GLY A 264 -3.91 3.60 4.23
CA GLY A 264 -4.35 4.17 5.51
C GLY A 264 -4.03 5.66 5.62
N MET A 265 -2.77 6.04 5.35
CA MET A 265 -2.35 7.44 5.44
C MET A 265 -3.09 8.37 4.46
N PRO A 266 -3.14 8.09 3.13
CA PRO A 266 -3.92 8.95 2.24
C PRO A 266 -5.41 8.97 2.58
N THR A 267 -5.99 7.85 3.03
CA THR A 267 -7.40 7.83 3.50
C THR A 267 -7.58 8.76 4.70
N PHE A 268 -6.68 8.73 5.68
CA PHE A 268 -6.70 9.62 6.82
C PHE A 268 -6.52 11.10 6.41
N LEU A 269 -5.55 11.38 5.54
CA LEU A 269 -5.23 12.75 5.13
C LEU A 269 -6.30 13.38 4.21
N THR A 270 -7.00 12.59 3.41
CA THR A 270 -7.94 13.10 2.40
C THR A 270 -9.42 12.83 2.70
N GLY A 271 -9.71 11.87 3.58
CA GLY A 271 -11.07 11.38 3.83
C GLY A 271 -11.61 10.46 2.75
N MET A 272 -10.83 10.13 1.72
CA MET A 272 -11.26 9.30 0.61
C MET A 272 -10.83 7.84 0.80
N GLU A 273 -11.79 6.91 0.83
CA GLU A 273 -11.51 5.48 0.90
C GLU A 273 -10.92 4.95 -0.42
N TYR A 274 -9.97 4.03 -0.31
CA TYR A 274 -9.40 3.37 -1.47
C TYR A 274 -10.40 2.42 -2.11
N ASP A 275 -10.51 2.51 -3.44
CA ASP A 275 -11.29 1.60 -4.25
C ASP A 275 -10.38 0.74 -5.12
N PRO A 276 -10.30 -0.59 -4.86
CA PRO A 276 -9.49 -1.51 -5.65
C PRO A 276 -9.87 -1.59 -7.13
N THR A 277 -11.04 -1.07 -7.53
CA THR A 277 -11.44 -1.01 -8.94
C THR A 277 -10.69 0.05 -9.74
N TYR A 278 -9.95 0.96 -9.10
CA TYR A 278 -9.02 1.84 -9.80
C TYR A 278 -7.93 1.03 -10.53
N ILE A 279 -7.59 1.46 -11.74
CA ILE A 279 -6.58 0.80 -12.58
C ILE A 279 -5.20 0.78 -11.91
N ALA A 280 -4.91 1.79 -11.09
CA ALA A 280 -3.69 1.90 -10.32
C ALA A 280 -3.93 2.70 -9.04
N HIS A 281 -3.27 2.33 -7.95
CA HIS A 281 -3.26 3.07 -6.69
C HIS A 281 -2.98 4.57 -6.90
N SER A 282 -2.03 4.88 -7.77
CA SER A 282 -1.68 6.25 -8.13
C SER A 282 -2.82 7.08 -8.73
N ALA A 283 -3.70 6.45 -9.49
CA ALA A 283 -4.87 7.14 -10.05
C ALA A 283 -5.87 7.51 -8.95
N TRP A 284 -6.06 6.62 -7.97
CA TRP A 284 -6.85 6.92 -6.79
C TRP A 284 -6.20 8.01 -5.93
N LEU A 285 -4.89 7.96 -5.72
CA LEU A 285 -4.18 8.94 -4.91
C LEU A 285 -4.35 10.37 -5.48
N VAL A 286 -4.20 10.54 -6.80
CA VAL A 286 -4.44 11.82 -7.48
C VAL A 286 -5.89 12.27 -7.29
N GLU A 287 -6.84 11.37 -7.40
CA GLU A 287 -8.26 11.67 -7.18
C GLU A 287 -8.53 12.10 -5.74
N ALA A 288 -8.00 11.35 -4.76
CA ALA A 288 -8.18 11.61 -3.34
C ALA A 288 -7.69 13.00 -2.95
N TRP A 289 -6.52 13.38 -3.43
CA TRP A 289 -5.95 14.69 -3.16
C TRP A 289 -6.63 15.82 -3.94
N SER A 290 -7.09 15.59 -5.17
CA SER A 290 -7.83 16.60 -5.93
C SER A 290 -9.22 16.90 -5.37
N ASP A 291 -9.75 15.99 -4.55
CA ASP A 291 -11.11 16.06 -4.03
C ASP A 291 -11.22 16.51 -2.59
N THR A 292 -10.13 16.45 -1.83
CA THR A 292 -10.13 16.93 -0.45
C THR A 292 -10.23 18.46 -0.39
N THR A 293 -10.99 18.98 0.57
CA THR A 293 -11.06 20.43 0.88
C THR A 293 -10.65 20.69 2.33
N ILE A 294 -10.17 19.66 3.04
CA ILE A 294 -9.81 19.74 4.46
C ILE A 294 -8.82 20.88 4.70
N TYR A 295 -7.78 20.95 3.88
CA TYR A 295 -6.68 21.90 4.04
C TYR A 295 -7.09 23.33 3.68
N ASP A 296 -7.84 23.50 2.60
CA ASP A 296 -8.42 24.80 2.22
C ASP A 296 -9.31 25.37 3.31
N ASP A 297 -10.15 24.51 3.90
CA ASP A 297 -11.08 24.92 4.96
C ASP A 297 -10.32 25.27 6.25
N LEU A 298 -9.30 24.49 6.65
CA LEU A 298 -8.44 24.81 7.79
C LEU A 298 -7.67 26.11 7.60
N ASN A 299 -7.09 26.34 6.42
CA ASN A 299 -6.41 27.59 6.06
C ASN A 299 -7.37 28.77 6.11
N SER A 300 -8.60 28.63 5.60
CA SER A 300 -9.62 29.68 5.62
C SER A 300 -10.04 30.07 7.03
N LEU A 301 -9.91 29.14 8.00
CA LEU A 301 -10.18 29.34 9.43
C LEU A 301 -8.98 29.92 10.19
N GLY A 302 -7.87 30.15 9.50
CA GLY A 302 -6.66 30.77 10.02
C GLY A 302 -5.70 29.82 10.73
N TYR A 303 -5.80 28.52 10.50
CA TYR A 303 -4.79 27.58 10.97
C TYR A 303 -3.53 27.65 10.08
N ASP A 304 -2.35 27.64 10.70
CA ASP A 304 -1.11 27.27 10.01
C ASP A 304 -1.10 25.73 9.90
N VAL A 305 -1.22 25.24 8.66
CA VAL A 305 -1.43 23.83 8.36
C VAL A 305 -0.12 23.18 7.95
N ARG A 306 0.34 22.19 8.73
CA ARG A 306 1.56 21.42 8.42
C ARG A 306 1.36 19.94 8.67
N VAL A 307 1.93 19.14 7.77
CA VAL A 307 1.89 17.68 7.83
C VAL A 307 3.31 17.15 7.71
N TYR A 308 3.74 16.35 8.66
CA TYR A 308 5.06 15.71 8.70
C TYR A 308 4.89 14.22 8.45
N THR A 309 5.12 13.82 7.23
CA THR A 309 4.98 12.44 6.74
C THR A 309 5.86 12.24 5.51
N ASP A 310 5.93 11.01 5.01
CA ASP A 310 6.60 10.73 3.73
C ASP A 310 5.80 11.34 2.57
N GLY A 311 6.48 12.06 1.70
CA GLY A 311 5.89 12.69 0.51
C GLY A 311 5.18 11.71 -0.44
N ARG A 312 5.49 10.41 -0.35
CA ARG A 312 4.87 9.33 -1.13
C ARG A 312 3.35 9.19 -0.93
N TYR A 313 2.82 9.69 0.19
CA TYR A 313 1.39 9.68 0.50
C TYR A 313 0.65 10.90 -0.04
N LEU A 314 1.37 11.86 -0.63
CA LEU A 314 0.81 13.10 -1.15
C LEU A 314 1.01 13.20 -2.67
N THR A 315 0.10 13.88 -3.33
CA THR A 315 0.23 14.24 -4.75
C THR A 315 -0.63 15.46 -5.05
N SER A 316 -0.20 16.28 -6.00
CA SER A 316 -0.96 17.46 -6.44
C SER A 316 -1.31 18.46 -5.32
N VAL A 317 -0.49 18.52 -4.28
CA VAL A 317 -0.62 19.42 -3.12
C VAL A 317 0.40 20.53 -3.25
N SER A 318 0.03 21.75 -2.93
CA SER A 318 0.89 22.92 -2.95
C SER A 318 1.22 23.43 -1.54
N SER A 319 2.20 24.33 -1.45
CA SER A 319 2.48 25.04 -0.19
C SER A 319 1.38 26.02 0.22
N GLU A 320 0.41 26.30 -0.65
CA GLU A 320 -0.79 27.06 -0.30
C GLU A 320 -1.78 26.20 0.51
N ASP A 321 -1.79 24.88 0.28
CA ASP A 321 -2.63 23.92 0.99
C ASP A 321 -1.98 23.48 2.31
N ILE A 322 -0.72 23.03 2.26
CA ILE A 322 0.07 22.54 3.39
C ILE A 322 1.41 23.29 3.40
N ALA A 323 1.64 24.13 4.39
CA ALA A 323 2.71 25.12 4.38
C ALA A 323 4.14 24.54 4.30
N ASN A 324 4.37 23.31 4.76
CA ASN A 324 5.67 22.66 4.71
C ASN A 324 5.85 21.72 3.51
N VAL A 325 4.97 21.77 2.50
CA VAL A 325 5.16 21.08 1.23
C VAL A 325 6.25 21.75 0.41
N VAL A 326 7.15 20.94 -0.11
CA VAL A 326 8.17 21.36 -1.08
C VAL A 326 7.87 20.69 -2.41
N GLU A 327 7.57 21.49 -3.44
CA GLU A 327 7.37 20.96 -4.78
C GLU A 327 8.71 20.49 -5.39
N ILE A 328 8.70 19.23 -5.83
CA ILE A 328 9.84 18.64 -6.53
C ILE A 328 9.58 18.72 -8.02
N ASN A 329 10.40 19.45 -8.75
CA ASN A 329 10.30 19.52 -10.21
C ASN A 329 10.74 18.20 -10.84
N GLY A 330 9.82 17.23 -10.94
CA GLY A 330 9.88 16.11 -11.89
C GLY A 330 11.15 15.25 -11.86
N GLU A 331 11.81 15.11 -10.73
CA GLU A 331 13.05 14.34 -10.63
C GLU A 331 12.78 12.86 -10.42
N GLU A 332 13.48 12.04 -11.19
CA GLU A 332 13.42 10.59 -11.08
C GLU A 332 14.13 10.14 -9.79
N TYR A 333 13.47 9.27 -9.02
CA TYR A 333 14.15 8.56 -7.93
C TYR A 333 15.38 7.83 -8.46
N HIS A 334 16.50 7.97 -7.76
CA HIS A 334 17.74 7.31 -8.12
C HIS A 334 18.26 6.38 -7.01
N ILE A 335 19.15 5.49 -7.39
CA ILE A 335 19.72 4.52 -6.45
C ILE A 335 21.00 5.12 -5.87
N ALA A 336 20.94 5.57 -4.61
CA ALA A 336 22.08 6.16 -3.90
C ALA A 336 23.24 5.18 -3.68
N GLY A 337 22.93 3.95 -3.36
CA GLY A 337 23.91 2.91 -3.07
C GLY A 337 23.87 1.74 -4.04
N THR A 338 24.20 1.92 -5.33
CA THR A 338 24.08 0.88 -6.39
C THR A 338 24.59 -0.51 -5.97
N LYS A 339 25.68 -0.61 -5.23
CA LYS A 339 26.25 -1.90 -4.82
C LYS A 339 25.39 -2.58 -3.74
N ASP A 340 24.94 -1.82 -2.77
CA ASP A 340 24.14 -2.34 -1.65
C ASP A 340 22.70 -2.60 -2.12
N PHE A 341 22.15 -1.75 -2.97
CA PHE A 341 20.90 -2.00 -3.66
C PHE A 341 20.92 -3.32 -4.47
N ILE A 342 21.90 -3.53 -5.33
CA ILE A 342 22.05 -4.79 -6.08
C ILE A 342 22.13 -5.98 -5.12
N LYS A 343 22.88 -5.87 -4.03
CA LYS A 343 22.98 -6.94 -3.03
C LYS A 343 21.61 -7.27 -2.43
N LYS A 344 20.84 -6.26 -2.02
CA LYS A 344 19.49 -6.42 -1.45
C LYS A 344 18.49 -6.94 -2.48
N LEU A 345 18.53 -6.43 -3.70
CA LEU A 345 17.68 -6.91 -4.80
C LEU A 345 17.89 -8.40 -5.10
N TYR A 346 19.15 -8.88 -5.13
CA TYR A 346 19.42 -10.31 -5.29
C TYR A 346 19.13 -11.12 -4.04
N GLN A 347 19.20 -10.54 -2.85
CA GLN A 347 18.75 -11.18 -1.61
C GLN A 347 17.23 -11.38 -1.64
N LEU A 348 16.47 -10.37 -2.03
CA LEU A 348 15.02 -10.44 -2.25
C LEU A 348 14.66 -11.45 -3.34
N SER A 349 15.34 -11.41 -4.48
CA SER A 349 15.17 -12.42 -5.53
C SER A 349 15.45 -13.84 -5.01
N GLY A 350 16.47 -14.02 -4.17
CA GLY A 350 16.78 -15.27 -3.50
C GLY A 350 15.67 -15.73 -2.56
N TYR A 351 15.06 -14.82 -1.81
CA TYR A 351 13.90 -15.12 -0.98
C TYR A 351 12.75 -15.73 -1.78
N TYR A 352 12.49 -15.22 -2.99
CA TYR A 352 11.45 -15.76 -3.87
C TYR A 352 11.83 -17.08 -4.56
N CYS A 353 13.07 -17.25 -5.03
CA CYS A 353 13.42 -18.38 -5.89
C CYS A 353 14.20 -19.52 -5.23
N LEU A 354 14.60 -19.38 -3.95
CA LEU A 354 15.28 -20.43 -3.20
C LEU A 354 14.30 -21.24 -2.33
N PRO A 355 14.65 -22.51 -1.99
CA PRO A 355 13.82 -23.30 -1.08
C PRO A 355 13.66 -22.64 0.30
N THR A 356 12.54 -22.89 0.94
CA THR A 356 12.22 -22.33 2.26
C THR A 356 13.30 -22.62 3.33
N LEU A 357 14.00 -23.73 3.23
CA LEU A 357 15.16 -24.04 4.09
C LEU A 357 16.24 -22.94 4.08
N ILE A 358 16.41 -22.22 2.96
CA ILE A 358 17.47 -21.21 2.78
C ILE A 358 16.92 -19.79 3.04
N LYS A 359 15.61 -19.58 2.95
CA LYS A 359 14.96 -18.27 3.07
C LYS A 359 15.28 -17.52 4.38
N PRO A 360 15.45 -18.17 5.54
CA PRO A 360 15.89 -17.45 6.76
C PRO A 360 17.18 -16.64 6.57
N ASN A 361 18.09 -17.10 5.69
CA ASN A 361 19.33 -16.38 5.39
C ASN A 361 19.14 -15.28 4.31
N MET A 362 17.98 -15.21 3.70
CA MET A 362 17.60 -14.23 2.68
C MET A 362 16.65 -13.18 3.24
N TRP A 363 16.12 -13.41 4.44
CA TRP A 363 15.22 -12.48 5.10
C TRP A 363 15.92 -11.16 5.41
N PHE A 364 15.26 -10.07 5.20
CA PHE A 364 15.61 -8.72 5.61
C PHE A 364 14.33 -7.87 5.58
N TYR A 365 14.36 -6.73 6.21
CA TYR A 365 13.28 -5.78 6.19
C TYR A 365 13.25 -5.02 4.85
N THR A 366 12.09 -4.95 4.19
CA THR A 366 12.00 -4.34 2.84
C THR A 366 12.44 -2.90 2.78
N ASP A 367 12.24 -2.12 3.85
CA ASP A 367 12.67 -0.73 3.90
C ASP A 367 14.18 -0.58 3.76
N GLU A 368 14.97 -1.58 4.17
CA GLU A 368 16.42 -1.57 3.91
C GLU A 368 16.80 -1.50 2.42
N ILE A 369 15.89 -1.80 1.49
CA ILE A 369 16.14 -1.62 0.06
C ILE A 369 15.49 -0.33 -0.45
N THR A 370 14.34 0.07 0.08
CA THR A 370 13.68 1.32 -0.29
C THR A 370 14.42 2.54 0.21
N GLU A 371 15.05 2.48 1.39
CA GLU A 371 15.97 3.50 1.91
C GLU A 371 17.20 3.75 1.01
N LEU A 372 17.55 2.81 0.13
CA LEU A 372 18.61 2.99 -0.87
C LEU A 372 18.12 3.67 -2.15
N ILE A 373 16.85 4.01 -2.21
CA ILE A 373 16.22 4.71 -3.31
C ILE A 373 15.92 6.11 -2.79
N GLU A 374 16.78 7.04 -3.17
CA GLU A 374 16.68 8.44 -2.76
C GLU A 374 16.04 9.25 -3.87
N SER A 375 15.21 10.22 -3.52
CA SER A 375 14.94 11.33 -4.42
C SER A 375 16.21 12.17 -4.55
N ASP A 376 16.41 12.84 -5.67
CA ASP A 376 17.58 13.74 -5.84
C ASP A 376 17.66 14.82 -4.74
N LEU A 377 16.60 15.03 -3.97
CA LEU A 377 16.55 15.94 -2.83
C LEU A 377 17.41 15.52 -1.63
N SER A 378 17.57 14.22 -1.36
CA SER A 378 18.36 13.75 -0.22
C SER A 378 19.88 13.93 -0.41
N ASN A 379 20.36 14.18 -1.63
CA ASN A 379 21.77 14.29 -1.98
C ASN A 379 22.15 15.52 -2.80
N THR A 380 21.23 16.30 -3.29
CA THR A 380 21.53 17.61 -3.86
C THR A 380 21.57 18.63 -2.72
N HIS A 381 22.73 19.24 -2.54
CA HIS A 381 22.73 20.60 -2.04
C HIS A 381 21.77 21.36 -2.95
N MET A 382 20.61 21.79 -2.43
CA MET A 382 19.56 22.47 -3.21
C MET A 382 20.02 23.80 -3.85
N GLU A 383 21.33 24.01 -3.98
CA GLU A 383 21.95 25.11 -4.73
C GLU A 383 21.55 25.11 -6.22
N ASP A 384 21.08 23.95 -6.76
CA ASP A 384 20.74 23.82 -8.18
C ASP A 384 19.24 23.92 -8.51
N LEU A 385 18.33 23.89 -7.51
CA LEU A 385 16.88 23.78 -7.74
C LEU A 385 16.08 25.08 -7.60
N THR A 386 16.61 26.07 -6.91
CA THR A 386 16.00 27.41 -6.82
C THR A 386 17.05 28.49 -7.01
N SER A 387 16.63 29.62 -7.58
CA SER A 387 17.48 30.80 -7.76
C SER A 387 17.85 31.51 -6.44
N GLU A 388 17.56 30.91 -5.29
CA GLU A 388 17.89 31.38 -3.93
C GLU A 388 18.36 30.19 -3.10
N ASP A 389 19.53 30.32 -2.43
CA ASP A 389 20.24 29.31 -1.61
C ASP A 389 19.39 28.88 -0.39
N VAL A 390 18.41 28.00 -0.54
CA VAL A 390 17.62 27.44 0.56
C VAL A 390 17.93 25.94 0.70
N ASN A 391 18.67 25.61 1.75
CA ASN A 391 18.85 24.24 2.19
C ASN A 391 17.54 23.82 2.91
N VAL A 392 16.73 22.93 2.31
CA VAL A 392 15.51 22.42 2.92
C VAL A 392 15.82 21.11 3.60
N ASP A 393 15.56 21.04 4.90
CA ASP A 393 15.62 19.80 5.66
C ASP A 393 14.33 19.03 5.47
N VAL A 394 14.40 17.80 4.95
CA VAL A 394 13.25 16.98 4.57
C VAL A 394 12.88 16.05 5.73
N TYR A 395 11.60 15.99 6.05
CA TYR A 395 11.07 15.08 7.06
C TYR A 395 11.18 13.63 6.61
N THR A 396 11.65 12.79 7.52
CA THR A 396 11.71 11.33 7.37
C THR A 396 11.04 10.66 8.57
N LEU A 397 10.44 9.48 8.38
CA LEU A 397 9.87 8.70 9.47
C LEU A 397 10.99 8.09 10.32
N ASN A 398 11.48 8.88 11.28
CA ASN A 398 12.54 8.48 12.20
C ASN A 398 12.21 8.98 13.61
N ASP A 399 11.62 8.12 14.43
CA ASP A 399 11.13 8.45 15.78
C ASP A 399 12.24 8.89 16.72
N ASP A 400 13.43 8.31 16.59
CA ASP A 400 14.62 8.65 17.40
C ASP A 400 15.09 10.07 17.06
N GLU A 401 15.21 10.40 15.79
CA GLU A 401 15.59 11.73 15.31
C GLU A 401 14.55 12.78 15.74
N PHE A 402 13.26 12.49 15.53
CA PHE A 402 12.16 13.37 15.98
C PHE A 402 12.26 13.65 17.49
N HIS A 403 12.53 12.61 18.30
CA HIS A 403 12.66 12.76 19.75
C HIS A 403 13.88 13.58 20.15
N GLU A 404 15.05 13.30 19.53
CA GLU A 404 16.28 14.08 19.78
C GLU A 404 16.10 15.55 19.40
N GLU A 405 15.43 15.85 18.30
CA GLU A 405 15.16 17.21 17.85
C GLU A 405 14.18 17.92 18.79
N LEU A 406 13.11 17.24 19.25
CA LEU A 406 12.18 17.76 20.25
C LEU A 406 12.89 18.09 21.57
N ASP A 407 13.73 17.18 22.07
CA ASP A 407 14.53 17.39 23.29
C ASP A 407 15.48 18.60 23.19
N ASN A 408 16.04 18.82 22.00
CA ASN A 408 16.99 19.90 21.77
C ASN A 408 16.32 21.27 21.52
N SER A 409 15.20 21.31 20.84
CA SER A 409 14.53 22.56 20.43
C SER A 409 13.40 22.98 21.37
N GLY A 410 12.68 22.00 21.96
CA GLY A 410 11.42 22.23 22.64
C GLY A 410 10.35 22.80 21.72
N LEU A 411 9.17 23.07 22.27
CA LEU A 411 8.07 23.70 21.52
C LEU A 411 8.19 25.22 21.51
N THR A 412 7.84 25.83 20.40
CA THR A 412 7.74 27.29 20.24
C THR A 412 6.32 27.72 19.83
N ILE A 413 5.90 28.90 20.28
CA ILE A 413 4.60 29.47 19.92
C ILE A 413 4.84 30.57 18.89
N LYS A 414 4.29 30.38 17.68
CA LYS A 414 4.52 31.30 16.55
C LYS A 414 3.23 31.80 15.91
N TYR A 415 2.19 31.00 15.93
CA TYR A 415 0.93 31.24 15.23
C TYR A 415 -0.19 31.56 16.19
N ASP A 416 -1.34 31.99 15.69
CA ASP A 416 -2.57 32.10 16.50
C ASP A 416 -3.21 30.69 16.60
N LYS A 417 -3.29 29.97 15.48
CA LYS A 417 -3.81 28.60 15.39
C LYS A 417 -2.88 27.69 14.62
N ALA A 418 -2.77 26.44 15.02
CA ALA A 418 -1.95 25.46 14.34
C ALA A 418 -2.67 24.11 14.17
N TYR A 419 -2.56 23.55 12.96
CA TYR A 419 -2.89 22.16 12.66
C TYR A 419 -1.60 21.41 12.37
N ARG A 420 -1.33 20.35 13.12
CA ARG A 420 -0.12 19.54 13.01
C ARG A 420 -0.46 18.07 12.90
N VAL A 421 0.07 17.40 11.90
CA VAL A 421 0.03 15.95 11.78
C VAL A 421 1.46 15.43 11.78
N TYR A 422 1.78 14.56 12.71
CA TYR A 422 3.08 13.87 12.81
C TYR A 422 2.86 12.40 12.55
N HIS A 423 3.41 11.89 11.46
CA HIS A 423 3.45 10.47 11.16
C HIS A 423 4.79 9.92 11.65
N LEU A 424 4.73 9.04 12.63
CA LEU A 424 5.87 8.38 13.27
C LEU A 424 5.82 6.88 12.99
N MET A 425 6.98 6.21 13.02
CA MET A 425 7.07 4.76 12.84
C MET A 425 6.27 3.99 13.90
N GLY A 426 6.09 4.54 15.07
CA GLY A 426 5.27 3.93 16.10
C GLY A 426 5.68 2.49 16.42
N PRO A 427 4.74 1.58 16.74
CA PRO A 427 5.01 0.16 16.97
C PRO A 427 5.27 -0.67 15.71
N HIS A 428 5.40 -0.05 14.53
CA HIS A 428 5.75 -0.77 13.31
C HIS A 428 7.14 -1.43 13.40
N ALA A 429 7.28 -2.64 12.90
CA ALA A 429 8.58 -3.33 12.80
C ALA A 429 9.45 -2.69 11.68
N PRO A 430 10.79 -2.72 11.81
CA PRO A 430 11.61 -3.41 12.81
C PRO A 430 11.62 -2.67 14.13
N TYR A 431 11.68 -3.44 15.23
CA TYR A 431 11.68 -2.85 16.56
C TYR A 431 13.10 -2.35 16.89
N THR A 432 13.27 -1.04 16.82
CA THR A 432 14.57 -0.35 17.02
C THR A 432 14.52 0.73 18.10
N LEU A 433 13.35 0.97 18.70
CA LEU A 433 13.16 1.98 19.73
C LEU A 433 13.08 1.32 21.11
N ASN A 434 13.85 1.82 22.08
CA ASN A 434 13.72 1.38 23.47
C ASN A 434 12.54 2.07 24.19
N SER A 435 12.19 1.61 25.39
CA SER A 435 11.06 2.16 26.19
C SER A 435 11.20 3.61 26.60
N LYS A 436 12.30 4.27 26.31
CA LYS A 436 12.50 5.71 26.56
C LYS A 436 12.33 6.56 25.30
N GLY A 437 12.07 5.94 24.15
CA GLY A 437 11.89 6.64 22.89
C GLY A 437 13.20 6.95 22.14
N TYR A 438 14.30 6.21 22.42
CA TYR A 438 15.58 6.37 21.72
C TYR A 438 15.99 5.08 21.04
N SER A 439 16.85 5.21 20.03
CA SER A 439 17.35 4.11 19.24
C SER A 439 18.04 3.03 20.07
N SER A 440 17.87 1.79 19.66
CA SER A 440 18.50 0.61 20.25
C SER A 440 18.90 -0.37 19.15
N ASP A 441 19.89 -1.25 19.43
CA ASP A 441 20.30 -2.24 18.43
C ASP A 441 19.14 -3.19 18.10
N SER A 442 18.94 -3.49 16.82
CA SER A 442 17.93 -4.43 16.35
C SER A 442 18.05 -5.79 17.05
N GLY A 443 16.95 -6.23 17.67
CA GLY A 443 16.88 -7.47 18.45
C GLY A 443 17.08 -7.30 19.96
N GLU A 444 17.32 -6.09 20.45
CA GLU A 444 17.32 -5.77 21.89
C GLU A 444 15.96 -5.22 22.36
N THR A 445 15.05 -4.92 21.43
CA THR A 445 13.72 -4.41 21.68
C THR A 445 12.65 -5.32 21.07
N ASP A 446 11.44 -5.22 21.56
CA ASP A 446 10.25 -5.91 21.09
C ASP A 446 9.12 -4.90 20.83
N GLU A 447 8.01 -5.39 20.29
CA GLU A 447 6.86 -4.61 19.91
C GLU A 447 6.32 -3.73 21.06
N ILE A 448 6.15 -4.32 22.25
CA ILE A 448 5.61 -3.57 23.39
C ILE A 448 6.61 -2.54 23.91
N THR A 449 7.90 -2.85 23.90
CA THR A 449 8.96 -1.92 24.28
C THR A 449 8.99 -0.72 23.35
N GLN A 450 8.87 -0.95 22.05
CA GLN A 450 8.79 0.11 21.05
C GLN A 450 7.51 0.93 21.18
N THR A 451 6.36 0.30 21.43
CA THR A 451 5.10 1.01 21.70
C THR A 451 5.23 1.96 22.87
N ILE A 452 5.84 1.50 23.98
CA ILE A 452 6.11 2.34 25.14
C ILE A 452 7.02 3.52 24.76
N GLY A 453 8.07 3.26 23.98
CA GLY A 453 9.00 4.28 23.48
C GLY A 453 8.28 5.37 22.65
N SER A 454 7.45 4.97 21.69
CA SER A 454 6.69 5.89 20.86
C SER A 454 5.70 6.73 21.69
N LEU A 455 5.04 6.12 22.66
CA LEU A 455 4.16 6.85 23.58
C LEU A 455 4.94 7.80 24.51
N ARG A 456 6.19 7.50 24.86
CA ARG A 456 7.08 8.42 25.61
C ARG A 456 7.43 9.67 24.81
N ILE A 457 7.62 9.53 23.50
CA ILE A 457 7.84 10.68 22.61
C ILE A 457 6.63 11.61 22.63
N VAL A 458 5.44 11.05 22.48
CA VAL A 458 4.19 11.82 22.55
C VAL A 458 3.98 12.44 23.95
N GLU A 459 4.32 11.70 25.01
CA GLU A 459 4.30 12.20 26.40
C GLU A 459 5.23 13.41 26.56
N GLN A 460 6.45 13.36 26.01
CA GLN A 460 7.39 14.49 26.05
C GLN A 460 6.77 15.71 25.35
N TYR A 461 6.22 15.52 24.14
CA TYR A 461 5.57 16.61 23.41
C TYR A 461 4.45 17.27 24.21
N ILE A 462 3.60 16.46 24.85
CA ILE A 462 2.50 16.98 25.70
C ILE A 462 3.04 17.70 26.94
N ARG A 463 4.12 17.23 27.52
CA ARG A 463 4.78 17.91 28.64
C ARG A 463 5.24 19.29 28.21
N ASP A 464 5.85 19.38 27.05
CA ASP A 464 6.30 20.66 26.50
C ASP A 464 5.13 21.59 26.16
N MET A 465 3.99 21.05 25.69
CA MET A 465 2.74 21.81 25.51
C MET A 465 2.21 22.38 26.85
N LYS A 466 2.28 21.59 27.93
CA LYS A 466 1.90 22.03 29.27
C LYS A 466 2.85 23.13 29.76
N GLU A 467 4.15 23.01 29.56
CA GLU A 467 5.16 24.02 29.89
C GLU A 467 5.00 25.31 29.06
N ALA A 468 4.67 25.18 27.78
CA ALA A 468 4.37 26.29 26.88
C ALA A 468 2.99 26.97 27.20
N GLY A 469 2.16 26.32 28.01
CA GLY A 469 0.85 26.84 28.41
C GLY A 469 -0.23 26.75 27.34
N VAL A 470 -0.08 25.88 26.34
CA VAL A 470 -1.03 25.70 25.23
C VAL A 470 -1.83 24.38 25.31
N TYR A 471 -1.54 23.52 26.27
CA TYR A 471 -2.19 22.21 26.40
C TYR A 471 -3.72 22.31 26.54
N GLU A 472 -4.22 23.24 27.37
CA GLU A 472 -5.66 23.43 27.59
C GLU A 472 -6.38 23.92 26.32
N ASN A 473 -5.68 24.67 25.47
CA ASN A 473 -6.21 25.21 24.21
C ASN A 473 -6.03 24.26 23.02
N SER A 474 -5.69 23.01 23.28
CA SER A 474 -5.34 22.04 22.23
C SER A 474 -6.25 20.82 22.25
N THR A 475 -6.66 20.39 21.07
CA THR A 475 -7.18 19.05 20.82
C THR A 475 -6.01 18.19 20.39
N ILE A 476 -5.80 17.06 21.07
CA ILE A 476 -4.70 16.13 20.79
C ILE A 476 -5.30 14.79 20.42
N ILE A 477 -4.87 14.26 19.28
CA ILE A 477 -5.35 12.99 18.75
C ILE A 477 -4.13 12.07 18.57
N ILE A 478 -4.18 10.89 19.18
CA ILE A 478 -3.23 9.81 18.94
C ILE A 478 -4.00 8.77 18.15
N THR A 479 -3.53 8.47 16.95
CA THR A 479 -4.18 7.51 16.07
C THR A 479 -3.13 6.68 15.34
N ALA A 480 -3.57 5.80 14.44
CA ALA A 480 -2.71 5.06 13.53
C ALA A 480 -3.33 5.04 12.13
N ASP A 481 -2.53 4.75 11.16
CA ASP A 481 -2.91 4.56 9.76
C ASP A 481 -3.67 3.25 9.55
N HIS A 482 -3.25 2.18 10.27
CA HIS A 482 -3.93 0.88 10.36
C HIS A 482 -3.69 0.23 11.73
N GLY A 483 -4.29 -0.93 11.96
CA GLY A 483 -4.10 -1.70 13.16
C GLY A 483 -2.88 -2.64 13.09
N ARG A 484 -2.69 -3.42 14.15
CA ARG A 484 -1.57 -4.33 14.32
C ARG A 484 -1.54 -5.42 13.25
N ALA A 485 -0.38 -5.65 12.64
CA ALA A 485 -0.19 -6.63 11.57
C ALA A 485 -0.55 -8.09 11.96
N SER A 486 -0.48 -8.45 13.24
CA SER A 486 -0.87 -9.77 13.76
C SER A 486 -2.38 -9.92 14.00
N GLU A 487 -3.17 -8.86 13.87
CA GLU A 487 -4.60 -8.84 14.15
C GLU A 487 -5.44 -8.89 12.86
N GLY A 488 -5.75 -10.09 12.38
CA GLY A 488 -6.69 -10.30 11.30
C GLY A 488 -6.37 -9.55 10.01
N TYR A 489 -7.20 -8.57 9.65
CA TYR A 489 -7.02 -7.72 8.47
C TYR A 489 -6.41 -6.35 8.81
N GLN A 490 -5.84 -6.19 10.01
CA GLN A 490 -5.26 -4.92 10.50
C GLN A 490 -6.28 -3.78 10.58
N GLN A 491 -7.53 -4.11 10.78
CA GLN A 491 -8.64 -3.15 10.71
C GLN A 491 -8.78 -2.27 11.96
N ASN A 492 -8.39 -2.79 13.14
CA ASN A 492 -8.64 -2.11 14.42
C ASN A 492 -7.46 -1.22 14.82
N HIS A 493 -7.51 0.06 14.45
CA HIS A 493 -6.49 1.04 14.78
C HIS A 493 -6.83 1.81 16.06
N CYS A 494 -5.81 2.30 16.76
CA CYS A 494 -5.96 3.12 17.94
C CYS A 494 -6.53 4.50 17.59
N VAL A 495 -7.44 5.00 18.43
CA VAL A 495 -7.87 6.40 18.43
C VAL A 495 -8.03 6.85 19.88
N ALA A 496 -7.15 7.73 20.35
CA ALA A 496 -7.24 8.32 21.66
C ALA A 496 -7.28 9.85 21.54
N ILE A 497 -8.27 10.49 22.12
CA ILE A 497 -8.54 11.93 21.96
C ILE A 497 -8.55 12.63 23.31
N LYS A 498 -7.80 13.73 23.39
CA LYS A 498 -7.94 14.76 24.42
C LYS A 498 -8.62 15.98 23.79
N GLU A 499 -9.77 16.32 24.28
CA GLU A 499 -10.53 17.46 23.79
C GLU A 499 -10.02 18.78 24.37
N ARG A 500 -10.12 19.86 23.61
CA ARG A 500 -9.78 21.21 24.04
C ARG A 500 -10.67 21.66 25.20
N GLY A 501 -10.06 22.15 26.27
CA GLY A 501 -10.75 22.72 27.40
C GLY A 501 -11.49 21.73 28.29
N THR A 502 -11.29 20.42 28.08
CA THR A 502 -11.86 19.37 28.92
C THR A 502 -10.81 18.80 29.87
N SER A 503 -11.26 18.34 31.02
CA SER A 503 -10.45 17.58 31.98
C SER A 503 -11.32 16.49 32.60
N HIS A 504 -10.90 15.24 32.45
CA HIS A 504 -11.62 14.08 32.97
C HIS A 504 -10.63 12.93 33.22
N GLU A 505 -11.05 11.91 33.95
CA GLU A 505 -10.28 10.66 34.06
C GLU A 505 -10.26 9.94 32.72
N TYR A 506 -9.23 9.11 32.51
CA TYR A 506 -9.14 8.25 31.32
C TYR A 506 -10.40 7.42 31.13
N VAL A 507 -10.96 7.45 29.95
CA VAL A 507 -12.19 6.73 29.57
C VAL A 507 -11.93 5.84 28.37
N VAL A 508 -12.54 4.65 28.37
CA VAL A 508 -12.60 3.80 27.18
C VAL A 508 -14.03 3.84 26.64
N ASP A 509 -14.17 4.14 25.36
CA ASP A 509 -15.44 4.17 24.63
C ASP A 509 -15.40 3.18 23.47
N SER A 510 -16.29 2.20 23.46
CA SER A 510 -16.35 1.13 22.46
C SER A 510 -17.36 1.38 21.33
N ARG A 511 -17.77 2.65 21.11
CA ARG A 511 -18.63 2.96 19.96
C ARG A 511 -17.95 2.60 18.64
N PRO A 512 -18.69 2.06 17.64
CA PRO A 512 -18.13 1.55 16.40
C PRO A 512 -17.81 2.69 15.43
N ILE A 513 -16.67 3.34 15.60
CA ILE A 513 -16.21 4.44 14.74
C ILE A 513 -15.40 3.95 13.56
N HIS A 514 -15.27 4.79 12.55
CA HIS A 514 -14.43 4.64 11.38
C HIS A 514 -13.48 5.84 11.27
N VAL A 515 -12.35 5.69 10.59
CA VAL A 515 -11.39 6.79 10.38
C VAL A 515 -12.06 8.05 9.83
N LYS A 516 -13.10 7.95 9.01
CA LYS A 516 -13.89 9.10 8.53
C LYS A 516 -14.56 9.89 9.66
N ASN A 517 -14.99 9.21 10.73
CA ASN A 517 -15.55 9.91 11.88
C ASN A 517 -14.49 10.73 12.62
N VAL A 518 -13.23 10.27 12.62
CA VAL A 518 -12.10 11.02 13.20
C VAL A 518 -11.82 12.27 12.39
N ILE A 519 -11.80 12.16 11.06
CA ILE A 519 -11.61 13.29 10.16
C ILE A 519 -12.75 14.31 10.31
N SER A 520 -13.98 13.82 10.33
CA SER A 520 -15.17 14.66 10.57
C SER A 520 -15.09 15.36 11.93
N TYR A 521 -14.63 14.65 12.98
CA TYR A 521 -14.42 15.23 14.31
C TYR A 521 -13.37 16.36 14.27
N ILE A 522 -12.24 16.17 13.60
CA ILE A 522 -11.21 17.21 13.44
C ILE A 522 -11.84 18.47 12.83
N MET A 523 -12.60 18.30 11.77
CA MET A 523 -13.23 19.42 11.07
C MET A 523 -14.35 20.06 11.90
N HIS A 524 -15.07 19.28 12.70
CA HIS A 524 -16.09 19.77 13.62
C HIS A 524 -15.46 20.65 14.73
N VAL A 525 -14.34 20.21 15.30
CA VAL A 525 -13.58 20.98 16.29
C VAL A 525 -13.05 22.28 15.68
N ALA A 526 -12.54 22.24 14.44
CA ALA A 526 -11.99 23.41 13.76
C ALA A 526 -13.07 24.45 13.40
N THR A 527 -14.23 24.01 12.92
CA THR A 527 -15.27 24.87 12.34
C THR A 527 -16.39 25.23 13.31
N ASN A 528 -16.54 24.52 14.42
CA ASN A 528 -17.74 24.47 15.27
C ASN A 528 -19.03 24.10 14.49
N ASN A 529 -18.90 23.57 13.26
CA ASN A 529 -19.98 23.11 12.40
C ASN A 529 -19.43 22.20 11.28
N GLY A 530 -19.06 20.97 11.66
CA GLY A 530 -18.43 20.01 10.76
C GLY A 530 -19.37 19.21 9.85
N ASP A 531 -20.64 19.58 9.75
CA ASP A 531 -21.70 18.80 9.06
C ASP A 531 -21.37 18.49 7.58
N SER A 532 -20.52 19.29 6.94
CA SER A 532 -20.08 19.04 5.55
C SER A 532 -19.12 17.86 5.39
N TYR A 533 -18.54 17.32 6.48
CA TYR A 533 -17.59 16.22 6.46
C TYR A 533 -18.20 14.87 6.86
N GLY A 534 -19.52 14.82 7.05
CA GLY A 534 -20.24 13.63 7.47
C GLY A 534 -20.32 13.48 9.00
N PRO A 535 -20.78 12.32 9.50
CA PRO A 535 -20.97 12.09 10.91
C PRO A 535 -19.66 12.13 11.69
N SER A 536 -19.61 12.95 12.74
CA SER A 536 -18.51 13.00 13.70
C SER A 536 -18.52 11.76 14.64
N ILE A 537 -17.47 11.59 15.42
CA ILE A 537 -17.41 10.58 16.48
C ILE A 537 -18.61 10.72 17.43
N GLU A 538 -19.02 11.94 17.76
CA GLU A 538 -20.12 12.21 18.67
C GLU A 538 -21.48 11.74 18.15
N ASP A 539 -21.63 11.65 16.82
CA ASP A 539 -22.86 11.20 16.17
C ASP A 539 -23.00 9.67 16.10
N VAL A 540 -21.93 8.92 16.47
CA VAL A 540 -21.93 7.46 16.43
C VAL A 540 -22.49 6.91 17.75
N ASN A 541 -23.56 6.12 17.65
CA ASN A 541 -24.18 5.46 18.81
C ASN A 541 -23.60 4.05 19.04
N ASN A 542 -23.53 3.64 20.31
CA ASN A 542 -23.04 2.30 20.71
C ASN A 542 -23.86 1.12 20.13
N ASP A 543 -25.14 1.35 19.83
CA ASP A 543 -26.06 0.31 19.33
C ASP A 543 -26.08 0.23 17.79
N SER A 544 -25.13 0.88 17.12
CA SER A 544 -25.16 0.91 15.66
C SER A 544 -24.67 -0.41 15.06
N ASP A 545 -25.55 -1.12 14.35
CA ASP A 545 -25.22 -2.18 13.38
C ASP A 545 -24.48 -1.61 12.15
N LYS A 546 -23.79 -0.48 12.30
CA LYS A 546 -23.11 0.18 11.19
C LYS A 546 -21.97 -0.69 10.69
N GLN A 547 -22.09 -1.08 9.44
CA GLN A 547 -21.02 -1.74 8.71
C GLN A 547 -19.97 -0.70 8.34
N ARG A 548 -18.71 -1.01 8.61
CA ARG A 548 -17.57 -0.14 8.32
C ARG A 548 -16.71 -0.81 7.26
N LEU A 549 -16.31 -0.04 6.26
CA LEU A 549 -15.47 -0.56 5.19
C LEU A 549 -13.99 -0.46 5.55
N HIS A 550 -13.26 -1.48 5.18
CA HIS A 550 -11.82 -1.55 5.34
C HIS A 550 -11.20 -2.24 4.14
N THR A 551 -10.12 -1.71 3.62
CA THR A 551 -9.42 -2.28 2.47
C THR A 551 -8.24 -3.12 2.93
N SER A 552 -8.22 -4.38 2.54
CA SER A 552 -7.14 -5.30 2.90
C SER A 552 -6.90 -6.34 1.81
N VAL A 553 -5.94 -7.21 2.04
CA VAL A 553 -5.58 -8.31 1.13
C VAL A 553 -6.63 -9.40 1.16
N VAL A 554 -6.98 -9.89 -0.02
CA VAL A 554 -7.77 -11.12 -0.17
C VAL A 554 -6.85 -12.33 -0.09
N ILE A 555 -7.07 -13.18 0.91
CA ILE A 555 -6.31 -14.41 1.08
C ILE A 555 -7.21 -15.60 0.75
N GLU A 556 -6.94 -16.31 -0.36
CA GLU A 556 -7.61 -17.55 -0.72
C GLU A 556 -6.63 -18.73 -0.71
N ASN A 557 -6.98 -19.77 0.03
CA ASN A 557 -6.13 -20.98 0.21
C ASN A 557 -4.69 -20.62 0.68
N GLY A 558 -4.56 -19.59 1.52
CA GLY A 558 -3.30 -19.10 2.01
C GLY A 558 -2.44 -18.40 0.95
N GLN A 559 -3.03 -17.90 -0.10
CA GLN A 559 -2.36 -17.09 -1.12
C GLN A 559 -3.06 -15.74 -1.26
N GLU A 560 -2.27 -14.70 -1.32
CA GLU A 560 -2.73 -13.37 -1.68
C GLU A 560 -3.23 -13.37 -3.12
N GLN A 561 -4.49 -12.93 -3.31
CA GLN A 561 -5.14 -12.85 -4.62
C GLN A 561 -5.20 -11.41 -5.13
N GLY A 562 -5.01 -10.45 -4.26
CA GLY A 562 -5.09 -9.01 -4.53
C GLY A 562 -5.64 -8.26 -3.33
N VAL A 563 -6.03 -7.02 -3.56
CA VAL A 563 -6.61 -6.13 -2.55
C VAL A 563 -8.10 -5.98 -2.83
N ASP A 564 -8.93 -6.07 -1.79
CA ASP A 564 -10.37 -5.82 -1.88
C ASP A 564 -10.88 -5.14 -0.60
N ARG A 565 -12.14 -4.74 -0.62
CA ARG A 565 -12.79 -4.13 0.54
C ARG A 565 -13.54 -5.17 1.37
N PHE A 566 -13.50 -4.94 2.67
CA PHE A 566 -14.16 -5.79 3.66
C PHE A 566 -15.12 -4.97 4.50
N ILE A 567 -16.20 -5.62 4.90
CA ILE A 567 -17.14 -5.10 5.87
C ILE A 567 -16.71 -5.60 7.23
N ILE A 568 -16.41 -4.67 8.11
CA ILE A 568 -16.06 -4.95 9.49
C ILE A 568 -17.34 -4.91 10.34
N PRO A 569 -17.60 -5.95 11.17
CA PRO A 569 -18.78 -6.01 12.04
C PRO A 569 -18.74 -4.95 13.15
N ALA A 570 -19.75 -4.95 14.02
CA ALA A 570 -19.88 -3.98 15.11
C ALA A 570 -18.68 -3.96 16.06
N ASN A 571 -17.98 -5.10 16.23
CA ASN A 571 -16.75 -5.16 17.03
C ASN A 571 -15.53 -5.31 16.09
N ALA A 572 -14.68 -4.27 16.03
CA ALA A 572 -13.51 -4.22 15.15
C ALA A 572 -12.37 -5.15 15.58
N SER A 573 -12.30 -5.52 16.87
CA SER A 573 -11.25 -6.41 17.38
C SER A 573 -11.48 -7.89 17.03
N GLU A 574 -12.69 -8.24 16.52
CA GLU A 574 -13.04 -9.59 16.16
C GLU A 574 -12.86 -9.84 14.66
N SER A 575 -12.15 -10.91 14.31
CA SER A 575 -12.03 -11.37 12.92
C SER A 575 -13.27 -12.15 12.45
N GLU A 576 -14.05 -12.71 13.39
CA GLU A 576 -15.26 -13.46 13.10
C GLU A 576 -16.38 -12.52 12.64
N GLY A 577 -16.90 -12.76 11.44
CA GLY A 577 -17.95 -11.93 10.86
C GLY A 577 -17.45 -10.87 9.88
N ILE A 578 -16.14 -10.72 9.70
CA ILE A 578 -15.59 -9.91 8.60
C ILE A 578 -15.99 -10.54 7.27
N LYS A 579 -16.54 -9.75 6.38
CA LYS A 579 -17.01 -10.21 5.06
C LYS A 579 -16.36 -9.41 3.97
N GLN A 580 -15.80 -10.11 2.97
CA GLN A 580 -15.35 -9.46 1.75
C GLN A 580 -16.54 -8.78 1.06
N LEU A 581 -16.31 -7.54 0.66
CA LEU A 581 -17.24 -6.78 -0.16
C LEU A 581 -17.03 -7.19 -1.61
N ASN A 582 -17.78 -8.17 -2.11
CA ASN A 582 -17.80 -8.48 -3.53
C ASN A 582 -18.53 -7.35 -4.27
N SER A 583 -17.80 -6.27 -4.57
CA SER A 583 -18.36 -5.09 -5.27
C SER A 583 -19.06 -5.49 -6.57
N ASP A 584 -18.53 -6.51 -7.25
CA ASP A 584 -19.10 -7.03 -8.51
C ASP A 584 -20.41 -7.79 -8.35
N GLU A 585 -20.76 -8.19 -7.13
CA GLU A 585 -22.00 -8.89 -6.80
C GLU A 585 -23.03 -7.98 -6.11
N LEU A 586 -22.59 -6.78 -5.67
CA LEU A 586 -23.48 -5.84 -5.01
C LEU A 586 -24.49 -5.24 -5.98
N ASN A 587 -25.77 -5.28 -5.61
CA ASN A 587 -26.84 -4.71 -6.43
C ASN A 587 -26.73 -5.16 -7.90
N LYS A 588 -26.43 -6.45 -8.12
CA LYS A 588 -26.34 -7.04 -9.45
C LYS A 588 -27.76 -7.29 -10.00
N PHE A 589 -28.03 -6.84 -11.21
CA PHE A 589 -29.30 -7.03 -11.88
C PHE A 589 -29.13 -7.08 -13.39
N GLU A 590 -30.08 -7.72 -14.08
CA GLU A 590 -30.13 -7.78 -15.53
C GLU A 590 -31.19 -6.79 -16.04
N CYS A 591 -30.92 -6.13 -17.16
CA CYS A 591 -31.84 -5.22 -17.84
C CYS A 591 -31.60 -5.26 -19.35
N ASN A 592 -32.60 -4.78 -20.12
CA ASN A 592 -32.45 -4.55 -21.54
C ASN A 592 -32.24 -3.05 -21.81
N SER A 593 -31.65 -2.71 -22.95
CA SER A 593 -31.55 -1.33 -23.39
C SER A 593 -32.92 -0.67 -23.49
N GLY A 594 -33.08 0.51 -22.91
CA GLY A 594 -34.36 1.25 -22.85
C GLY A 594 -35.37 0.74 -21.81
N GLU A 595 -35.06 -0.29 -21.04
CA GLU A 595 -35.87 -0.78 -19.94
C GLU A 595 -35.78 0.14 -18.74
N GLU A 596 -36.90 0.72 -18.29
CA GLU A 596 -36.95 1.51 -17.06
C GLU A 596 -36.92 0.60 -15.84
N ILE A 597 -35.94 0.80 -14.96
CA ILE A 597 -35.79 0.10 -13.70
C ILE A 597 -36.37 0.98 -12.60
N GLU A 598 -37.52 0.56 -12.06
CA GLU A 598 -38.17 1.26 -10.94
C GLU A 598 -37.58 0.75 -9.62
N PHE A 599 -37.15 1.65 -8.76
CA PHE A 599 -36.67 1.32 -7.42
C PHE A 599 -37.86 1.17 -6.47
N THR A 600 -38.33 -0.06 -6.35
CA THR A 600 -39.47 -0.44 -5.49
C THR A 600 -38.96 -1.14 -4.22
N SER A 601 -39.84 -1.42 -3.26
CA SER A 601 -39.53 -2.18 -2.05
C SER A 601 -38.89 -3.56 -2.32
N ALA A 602 -39.18 -4.16 -3.47
CA ALA A 602 -38.54 -5.41 -3.90
C ALA A 602 -37.05 -5.24 -4.23
N TYR A 603 -36.64 -4.04 -4.57
CA TYR A 603 -35.20 -3.71 -4.79
C TYR A 603 -34.38 -3.70 -3.49
N GLY A 604 -34.98 -3.43 -2.33
CA GLY A 604 -34.32 -3.55 -1.03
C GLY A 604 -33.97 -5.00 -0.66
N GLU A 605 -34.49 -6.00 -1.38
CA GLU A 605 -34.16 -7.42 -1.24
C GLU A 605 -33.08 -7.91 -2.23
N ILE A 606 -32.59 -7.03 -3.12
CA ILE A 606 -31.48 -7.37 -4.00
C ILE A 606 -30.27 -7.71 -3.12
N LYS A 607 -29.68 -8.87 -3.36
CA LYS A 607 -28.53 -9.40 -2.68
C LYS A 607 -27.38 -8.39 -2.67
N GLY A 608 -27.32 -7.55 -1.68
CA GLY A 608 -26.32 -6.52 -1.51
C GLY A 608 -26.42 -5.97 -0.10
N ILE A 609 -25.47 -5.15 0.26
CA ILE A 609 -25.47 -4.50 1.55
C ILE A 609 -26.67 -3.54 1.57
N SER A 610 -27.67 -3.88 2.34
CA SER A 610 -28.92 -3.11 2.52
C SER A 610 -28.70 -1.65 2.97
N ASN A 611 -27.47 -1.23 3.20
CA ASN A 611 -27.09 0.08 3.73
C ASN A 611 -26.75 1.10 2.64
N GLN A 612 -26.80 0.74 1.36
CA GLN A 612 -26.46 1.65 0.27
C GLN A 612 -27.70 2.26 -0.42
N ILE A 613 -28.83 1.56 -0.38
CA ILE A 613 -30.07 1.98 -1.02
C ILE A 613 -31.19 1.80 -0.01
N TYR A 614 -31.88 2.89 0.34
CA TYR A 614 -32.96 2.93 1.32
C TYR A 614 -34.28 3.28 0.63
N TYR A 615 -35.16 2.32 0.51
CA TYR A 615 -36.47 2.58 -0.08
C TYR A 615 -37.39 3.26 0.94
N ASP A 616 -37.96 4.37 0.54
CA ASP A 616 -39.02 5.07 1.28
C ASP A 616 -40.37 4.80 0.62
N VAL A 617 -41.28 4.20 1.38
CA VAL A 617 -42.64 3.80 0.87
C VAL A 617 -43.50 5.03 0.66
N ASP A 618 -43.36 6.04 1.48
CA ASP A 618 -44.19 7.24 1.41
C ASP A 618 -43.82 8.12 0.22
N ASP A 619 -42.50 8.21 -0.07
CA ASP A 619 -41.95 8.95 -1.21
C ASP A 619 -41.94 8.13 -2.51
N ASN A 620 -42.14 6.82 -2.44
CA ASN A 620 -41.99 5.87 -3.55
C ASN A 620 -40.66 6.03 -4.30
N ALA A 621 -39.61 6.19 -3.57
CA ALA A 621 -38.25 6.48 -4.06
C ALA A 621 -37.19 5.75 -3.26
N ALA A 622 -36.04 5.55 -3.86
CA ALA A 622 -34.88 4.96 -3.17
C ALA A 622 -33.82 6.02 -2.89
N TYR A 623 -33.56 6.26 -1.61
CA TYR A 623 -32.45 7.09 -1.17
C TYR A 623 -31.13 6.35 -1.29
N LEU A 624 -30.16 6.99 -1.91
CA LEU A 624 -28.80 6.47 -2.06
C LEU A 624 -27.95 6.91 -0.88
N SER A 625 -27.10 6.00 -0.38
CA SER A 625 -26.11 6.34 0.66
C SER A 625 -25.00 7.28 0.14
N GLY A 626 -24.04 7.61 0.97
CA GLY A 626 -22.87 8.39 0.56
C GLY A 626 -22.01 7.70 -0.50
N GLU A 627 -22.11 6.37 -0.60
CA GLU A 627 -21.47 5.57 -1.63
C GLU A 627 -22.38 4.41 -2.04
N VAL A 628 -22.55 4.21 -3.35
CA VAL A 628 -23.44 3.18 -3.92
C VAL A 628 -22.76 2.44 -5.05
N PHE A 629 -22.84 1.12 -5.02
CA PHE A 629 -22.44 0.23 -6.11
C PHE A 629 -23.67 -0.31 -6.80
N LEU A 630 -23.65 -0.29 -8.14
CA LEU A 630 -24.67 -0.89 -8.99
C LEU A 630 -23.98 -1.68 -10.09
N ASN A 631 -24.36 -2.95 -10.26
CA ASN A 631 -23.75 -3.83 -11.24
C ASN A 631 -24.77 -4.36 -12.24
N PRO A 632 -25.24 -3.52 -13.18
CA PRO A 632 -26.14 -3.93 -14.24
C PRO A 632 -25.44 -4.79 -15.28
N THR A 633 -26.16 -5.81 -15.80
CA THR A 633 -25.83 -6.53 -17.02
C THR A 633 -26.85 -6.18 -18.09
N ILE A 634 -26.45 -5.47 -19.14
CA ILE A 634 -27.31 -5.15 -20.29
C ILE A 634 -27.35 -6.36 -21.24
N THR A 635 -28.43 -7.12 -21.20
CA THR A 635 -28.54 -8.43 -21.85
C THR A 635 -28.55 -8.37 -23.38
N ASP A 636 -29.00 -7.27 -23.95
CA ASP A 636 -29.08 -7.02 -25.40
C ASP A 636 -27.95 -6.11 -25.92
N TYR A 637 -26.86 -5.92 -25.11
CA TYR A 637 -25.72 -5.11 -25.49
C TYR A 637 -25.06 -5.61 -26.76
N SER A 638 -24.96 -4.72 -27.76
CA SER A 638 -24.39 -5.04 -29.09
C SER A 638 -23.07 -4.31 -29.41
N GLY A 639 -22.52 -3.60 -28.42
CA GLY A 639 -21.29 -2.78 -28.55
C GLY A 639 -21.57 -1.28 -28.59
N GLY A 640 -20.52 -0.49 -28.35
CA GLY A 640 -20.58 0.97 -28.32
C GLY A 640 -20.77 1.56 -26.92
N SER A 641 -20.82 2.88 -26.83
CA SER A 641 -21.09 3.59 -25.58
C SER A 641 -22.57 3.50 -25.22
N VAL A 642 -22.87 3.47 -23.92
CA VAL A 642 -24.23 3.40 -23.38
C VAL A 642 -24.52 4.70 -22.62
N THR A 643 -25.75 5.19 -22.63
CA THR A 643 -26.16 6.33 -21.82
C THR A 643 -26.94 5.83 -20.61
N LEU A 644 -26.42 6.11 -19.41
CA LEU A 644 -27.12 5.91 -18.15
C LEU A 644 -28.00 7.12 -17.88
N ASN A 645 -29.30 6.92 -17.71
CA ASN A 645 -30.27 7.93 -17.34
C ASN A 645 -30.78 7.67 -15.91
N ILE A 646 -30.79 8.71 -15.07
CA ILE A 646 -31.20 8.64 -13.66
C ILE A 646 -32.21 9.73 -13.41
N SER A 647 -33.41 9.36 -12.95
CA SER A 647 -34.48 10.29 -12.56
C SER A 647 -34.35 10.63 -11.07
N ILE A 648 -34.20 11.92 -10.76
CA ILE A 648 -33.98 12.45 -9.41
C ILE A 648 -35.32 12.79 -8.77
N SER A 649 -35.69 12.16 -7.68
CA SER A 649 -36.92 12.43 -6.93
C SER A 649 -36.72 13.34 -5.73
N ASN A 650 -35.52 13.32 -5.12
CA ASN A 650 -35.15 14.20 -4.00
C ASN A 650 -33.66 14.45 -3.94
N VAL A 651 -33.26 15.57 -3.33
CA VAL A 651 -31.87 15.91 -3.02
C VAL A 651 -31.81 16.30 -1.55
N LEU A 652 -31.10 15.52 -0.74
CA LEU A 652 -30.86 15.84 0.66
C LEU A 652 -29.70 16.83 0.79
N ASN A 653 -29.83 17.79 1.67
CA ASN A 653 -28.91 18.92 1.81
C ASN A 653 -29.01 19.94 0.64
N GLU A 654 -28.40 21.12 0.81
CA GLU A 654 -28.47 22.21 -0.18
C GLU A 654 -27.81 21.84 -1.50
N VAL A 655 -26.71 21.08 -1.45
CA VAL A 655 -25.96 20.62 -2.63
C VAL A 655 -25.43 19.21 -2.39
N GLN A 656 -25.59 18.34 -3.39
CA GLN A 656 -24.96 17.03 -3.43
C GLN A 656 -23.95 16.99 -4.56
N ASN A 657 -22.67 16.83 -4.23
CA ASN A 657 -21.61 16.62 -5.22
C ASN A 657 -21.50 15.13 -5.50
N MET A 658 -21.97 14.70 -6.66
CA MET A 658 -22.00 13.32 -7.11
C MET A 658 -20.87 13.04 -8.11
N LYS A 659 -20.04 12.05 -7.81
CA LYS A 659 -19.10 11.47 -8.77
C LYS A 659 -19.60 10.10 -9.19
N VAL A 660 -19.49 9.82 -10.49
CA VAL A 660 -19.87 8.53 -11.05
C VAL A 660 -18.69 7.90 -11.76
N TYR A 661 -18.41 6.66 -11.37
CA TYR A 661 -17.38 5.84 -11.97
C TYR A 661 -18.02 4.65 -12.67
N ALA A 662 -17.46 4.25 -13.80
CA ALA A 662 -17.84 3.03 -14.51
C ALA A 662 -16.57 2.20 -14.74
N SER A 663 -16.53 0.99 -14.17
CA SER A 663 -15.39 0.06 -14.24
C SER A 663 -14.04 0.75 -13.93
N GLY A 664 -14.01 1.54 -12.84
CA GLY A 664 -12.83 2.27 -12.36
C GLY A 664 -12.51 3.58 -13.09
N TYR A 665 -13.28 3.98 -14.11
CA TYR A 665 -13.09 5.24 -14.81
C TYR A 665 -14.12 6.27 -14.36
N ARG A 666 -13.71 7.46 -13.93
CA ARG A 666 -14.64 8.55 -13.65
C ARG A 666 -15.32 9.00 -14.94
N ILE A 667 -16.65 8.90 -15.00
CA ILE A 667 -17.45 9.30 -16.15
C ILE A 667 -18.20 10.62 -15.93
N ALA A 668 -18.43 11.00 -14.65
CA ALA A 668 -19.11 12.25 -14.32
C ALA A 668 -18.68 12.81 -12.96
N ASN A 669 -18.77 14.15 -12.83
CA ASN A 669 -18.71 14.89 -11.59
C ASN A 669 -19.76 16.01 -11.68
N ILE A 670 -20.83 15.94 -10.87
CA ILE A 670 -22.03 16.74 -11.01
C ILE A 670 -22.44 17.27 -9.64
N SER A 671 -22.79 18.56 -9.57
CA SER A 671 -23.44 19.14 -8.40
C SER A 671 -24.94 19.15 -8.61
N LEU A 672 -25.68 18.55 -7.69
CA LEU A 672 -27.14 18.47 -7.66
C LEU A 672 -27.70 19.30 -6.51
N ASN A 673 -28.81 19.97 -6.75
CA ASN A 673 -29.50 20.79 -5.76
C ASN A 673 -31.03 20.66 -5.92
N GLU A 674 -31.83 21.43 -5.18
CA GLU A 674 -33.28 21.39 -5.22
C GLU A 674 -33.84 21.63 -6.63
N ASP A 675 -33.19 22.39 -7.51
CA ASP A 675 -33.65 22.67 -8.89
C ASP A 675 -33.55 21.43 -9.76
N ASP A 676 -32.79 20.42 -9.38
CA ASP A 676 -32.63 19.16 -10.10
C ASP A 676 -33.74 18.13 -9.77
N ILE A 677 -34.55 18.36 -8.75
CA ILE A 677 -35.65 17.49 -8.34
C ILE A 677 -36.68 17.41 -9.47
N GLY A 678 -37.08 16.20 -9.86
CA GLY A 678 -37.94 15.91 -10.95
C GLY A 678 -37.30 15.96 -12.34
N THR A 679 -35.97 16.11 -12.41
CA THR A 679 -35.22 16.05 -13.66
C THR A 679 -34.56 14.67 -13.88
N THR A 680 -34.07 14.45 -15.10
CA THR A 680 -33.28 13.26 -15.45
C THR A 680 -31.87 13.67 -15.82
N ILE A 681 -30.89 13.07 -15.16
CA ILE A 681 -29.49 13.19 -15.55
C ILE A 681 -29.11 12.08 -16.53
N SER A 682 -28.37 12.43 -17.58
CA SER A 682 -27.91 11.50 -18.62
C SER A 682 -26.37 11.47 -18.64
N LEU A 683 -25.79 10.30 -18.44
CA LEU A 683 -24.35 10.08 -18.35
C LEU A 683 -23.89 9.09 -19.41
N VAL A 684 -22.86 9.44 -20.16
CA VAL A 684 -22.31 8.54 -21.19
C VAL A 684 -21.27 7.61 -20.56
N ILE A 685 -21.51 6.31 -20.64
CA ILE A 685 -20.58 5.25 -20.26
C ILE A 685 -19.80 4.83 -21.51
N PRO A 686 -18.49 5.07 -21.57
CA PRO A 686 -17.69 4.68 -22.72
C PRO A 686 -17.64 3.16 -22.91
N GLU A 687 -17.56 2.70 -24.16
CA GLU A 687 -17.47 1.27 -24.51
C GLU A 687 -16.37 0.52 -23.72
N LYS A 688 -15.22 1.17 -23.47
CA LYS A 688 -14.13 0.59 -22.69
C LYS A 688 -14.46 0.26 -21.22
N CYS A 689 -15.57 0.79 -20.71
CA CYS A 689 -16.06 0.56 -19.35
C CYS A 689 -17.13 -0.56 -19.31
N ILE A 690 -17.39 -1.23 -20.44
CA ILE A 690 -18.44 -2.24 -20.57
C ILE A 690 -17.81 -3.56 -21.03
N ASP A 691 -17.93 -4.61 -20.21
CA ASP A 691 -17.47 -5.95 -20.59
C ASP A 691 -18.69 -6.83 -20.94
N LYS A 692 -18.94 -7.03 -22.25
CA LYS A 692 -20.03 -7.87 -22.76
C LYS A 692 -21.43 -7.53 -22.21
N GLY A 693 -21.65 -6.28 -21.84
CA GLY A 693 -22.88 -5.80 -21.23
C GLY A 693 -22.80 -5.59 -19.71
N ASP A 694 -21.80 -6.14 -19.05
CA ASP A 694 -21.55 -5.92 -17.63
C ASP A 694 -20.93 -4.54 -17.40
N ILE A 695 -21.48 -3.81 -16.43
CA ILE A 695 -21.02 -2.47 -16.04
C ILE A 695 -20.90 -2.45 -14.51
N HIS A 696 -19.74 -2.02 -14.00
CA HIS A 696 -19.54 -1.80 -12.58
C HIS A 696 -19.64 -0.30 -12.30
N LEU A 697 -20.78 0.14 -11.78
CA LEU A 697 -21.02 1.54 -11.43
C LEU A 697 -20.73 1.77 -9.95
N ARG A 698 -20.07 2.88 -9.68
CA ARG A 698 -19.86 3.42 -8.34
C ARG A 698 -20.27 4.88 -8.35
N MET A 699 -21.15 5.25 -7.43
CA MET A 699 -21.58 6.63 -7.21
C MET A 699 -21.12 7.08 -5.82
N VAL A 700 -20.42 8.21 -5.74
CA VAL A 700 -19.93 8.77 -4.49
C VAL A 700 -20.53 10.16 -4.31
N PHE A 701 -21.08 10.41 -3.14
CA PHE A 701 -21.71 11.67 -2.78
C PHE A 701 -20.93 12.30 -1.59
N LYS A 702 -20.23 13.38 -1.88
CA LYS A 702 -19.38 14.06 -0.88
C LYS A 702 -20.20 14.69 0.26
N ASN A 703 -21.42 15.13 -0.02
CA ASN A 703 -22.26 15.89 0.88
C ASN A 703 -23.44 15.07 1.43
N ALA A 704 -23.32 13.74 1.50
CA ALA A 704 -24.32 12.89 2.12
C ALA A 704 -24.48 13.25 3.60
N VAL A 705 -25.72 13.34 4.06
CA VAL A 705 -26.08 13.75 5.43
C VAL A 705 -27.06 12.75 6.04
N THR A 706 -27.15 12.68 7.36
CA THR A 706 -28.24 11.96 7.98
C THR A 706 -29.50 12.86 7.99
N PRO A 707 -30.70 12.30 7.73
CA PRO A 707 -31.94 13.07 7.82
C PRO A 707 -32.12 13.78 9.18
N ARG A 708 -31.63 13.18 10.26
CA ARG A 708 -31.66 13.77 11.60
C ARG A 708 -30.78 15.03 11.69
N GLN A 709 -29.59 15.05 11.08
CA GLN A 709 -28.70 16.21 11.09
C GLN A 709 -29.35 17.45 10.46
N ILE A 710 -30.10 17.25 9.38
CA ILE A 710 -30.81 18.35 8.69
C ILE A 710 -32.23 18.60 9.25
N GLY A 711 -32.65 17.87 10.28
CA GLY A 711 -33.96 18.02 10.90
C GLY A 711 -35.15 17.56 10.05
N ALA A 712 -34.89 16.70 9.06
CA ALA A 712 -35.91 16.19 8.16
C ALA A 712 -36.79 15.10 8.81
N TRP A 713 -36.17 14.01 9.25
CA TRP A 713 -36.83 12.93 10.04
C TRP A 713 -35.81 12.18 10.90
N SER A 714 -36.30 11.22 11.72
CA SER A 714 -35.44 10.49 12.66
C SER A 714 -34.75 9.29 12.00
N ASP A 715 -33.76 9.52 11.15
CA ASP A 715 -32.90 8.48 10.55
C ASP A 715 -31.44 8.90 10.67
N ASP A 716 -30.58 7.97 11.08
CA ASP A 716 -29.14 8.18 11.31
C ASP A 716 -28.30 7.60 10.17
N ARG A 717 -28.90 7.11 9.10
CA ARG A 717 -28.16 6.62 7.93
C ARG A 717 -27.80 7.80 7.03
N ALA A 718 -26.54 7.82 6.58
CA ALA A 718 -26.09 8.85 5.63
C ALA A 718 -26.78 8.64 4.28
N MET A 719 -27.45 9.67 3.80
CA MET A 719 -28.21 9.66 2.53
C MET A 719 -27.83 10.87 1.70
N SER A 720 -27.97 10.75 0.39
CA SER A 720 -27.59 11.79 -0.56
C SER A 720 -28.76 12.26 -1.42
N ILE A 721 -29.11 11.52 -2.45
CA ILE A 721 -30.23 11.78 -3.34
C ILE A 721 -31.24 10.65 -3.26
N ALA A 722 -32.48 10.93 -3.63
CA ALA A 722 -33.45 9.89 -3.92
C ALA A 722 -33.66 9.78 -5.43
N ILE A 723 -33.79 8.54 -5.91
CA ILE A 723 -34.08 8.22 -7.30
C ILE A 723 -35.36 7.39 -7.37
N ASP A 724 -36.17 7.60 -8.38
CA ASP A 724 -37.39 6.80 -8.63
C ASP A 724 -37.15 5.75 -9.72
N ARG A 725 -36.35 6.05 -10.72
CA ARG A 725 -36.03 5.13 -11.82
C ARG A 725 -34.69 5.45 -12.48
N MET A 726 -34.14 4.43 -13.13
CA MET A 726 -33.01 4.59 -14.03
C MET A 726 -33.11 3.63 -15.22
N TRP A 727 -32.42 3.94 -16.33
CA TRP A 727 -32.37 3.08 -17.52
C TRP A 727 -31.10 3.34 -18.33
N PHE A 728 -30.80 2.38 -19.23
CA PHE A 728 -29.63 2.43 -20.11
C PHE A 728 -30.05 2.50 -21.55
N GLU A 729 -29.48 3.42 -22.36
CA GLU A 729 -29.75 3.58 -23.80
C GLU A 729 -28.48 3.46 -24.64
#